data_5682140d1431338a87ac579b55e0fe5b
#
_entry.id   5682140d1431338a87ac579b55e0fe5b
#
_cell.length_a   1.000
_cell.length_b   1.000
_cell.length_c   1.000
_cell.angle_alpha   90.00
_cell.angle_beta   90.00
_cell.angle_gamma   90.00
#
_symmetry.space_group_name_H-M   'P 1'
#
loop_
_entity.id
_entity.type
_entity.pdbx_description
1 polymer ?
#
loop_
_entity_poly.entity_id
_entity_poly.type
_entity_poly.pdbx_seq_one_letter_code
_entity_poly.pdbx_strand_id
1 'polypeptide(L)'
;MIKTLSNIFKQDKEKFVIPRSVQQVIPIETIWSDGIFKIGRNKFTRTYKFTDINYAVASKVDKETMFLEYMDLLNSFDCGGTTKITINNRRLNKVDFEKAILIPMQEDGLDLYRKEYNNMLLDKATSSNSMVQEKYVTVSCYKKTIEEARTYFARVTTELNSHFARLGSKCAEVNGEDKLRILHDFYRTGEESGFHFDIQESMRKGHSFKDYICPDTFEFEKDYFRMGDRYGRVLFLREYASYIKDDMIAELTNMNRNLMLSIDVIPVPTDEAVQEVEKRLLGVETNITNWQRRQNANNNFSAVIPYDLEQQRKESKEFMDDLTTRDQRMMFGVLTMVHTAESKKQLDADTETLLTIGRKKLCQFSVLKFQQMDGLNTALPIGHRKIPAVRTLTSESVAVLMPFRVQEIMDAGGIYCGENAISHNLIMCNKEKLLNPNSFLLGVPGSGKSFNAKMQIVFLALATQDDILICDPEREYASLVEAMGGEVVRIAAGSRDHINAMDMVDGYGDGGDPVIEKSQFILSLFEQLDKKGINAKERSIIDRCVGEVYEEYQHGGAVPTLRVLREKFLEQEEPEAQDLALVSELFTNGSLDAFAHESNVDVNNRIMVYDILDLGKQLKTMGLLVITDAMLNRVTENWKQGKRTHIFLDEFHVVFENEYSGAFFNSAWRRFRKRNAFPTAITQNVEYLLDSVLASTMISNSEYIVMLNQAEPDRAKLATLLNISTEQMGYITNADAGCGLVKYGSSLVPFANRFPTNTRLYKLMTTKPGEDSINRGRM
;
A
#
# COMPACT_ATOMS: atom_id res chain seq x y z
N MET A 1 30.51 2.89 35.16
CA MET A 1 29.40 3.45 34.36
C MET A 1 30.00 4.23 33.22
N ILE A 2 29.64 3.92 31.99
CA ILE A 2 30.15 4.56 30.78
C ILE A 2 29.93 6.08 30.88
N LYS A 3 30.92 6.86 30.48
CA LYS A 3 30.93 8.32 30.63
C LYS A 3 29.75 8.97 29.89
N THR A 4 29.47 8.49 28.65
CA THR A 4 28.35 8.96 27.85
C THR A 4 27.02 8.72 28.55
N LEU A 5 26.76 7.52 29.09
CA LEU A 5 25.53 7.20 29.82
C LEU A 5 25.40 8.06 31.10
N SER A 6 26.51 8.23 31.83
CA SER A 6 26.52 9.10 33.00
C SER A 6 26.19 10.56 32.67
N ASN A 7 26.68 11.06 31.52
CA ASN A 7 26.38 12.41 31.06
C ASN A 7 24.90 12.56 30.66
N ILE A 8 24.36 11.60 29.91
CA ILE A 8 22.94 11.60 29.53
C ILE A 8 22.05 11.54 30.78
N PHE A 9 22.35 10.66 31.73
CA PHE A 9 21.58 10.59 32.97
C PHE A 9 21.67 11.86 33.80
N LYS A 10 22.83 12.55 33.82
CA LYS A 10 23.00 13.84 34.51
C LYS A 10 22.20 14.94 33.79
N GLN A 11 22.17 14.95 32.46
CA GLN A 11 21.42 15.90 31.66
C GLN A 11 19.88 15.68 31.74
N ASP A 12 19.44 14.42 31.82
CA ASP A 12 18.04 14.06 32.03
C ASP A 12 17.59 14.20 33.50
N LYS A 13 18.51 14.45 34.43
CA LYS A 13 18.20 14.55 35.86
C LYS A 13 17.55 15.89 36.18
N GLU A 14 16.24 15.89 36.23
CA GLU A 14 15.43 16.99 36.71
C GLU A 14 15.05 16.79 38.20
N LYS A 15 14.81 17.90 38.92
CA LYS A 15 14.25 17.78 40.27
C LYS A 15 12.85 17.22 40.17
N PHE A 16 12.56 16.19 40.94
CA PHE A 16 11.19 15.67 41.04
C PHE A 16 10.29 16.76 41.63
N VAL A 17 9.25 17.10 40.85
CA VAL A 17 8.21 18.06 41.27
C VAL A 17 6.90 17.31 41.20
N ILE A 18 6.14 17.34 42.31
CA ILE A 18 4.78 16.78 42.31
C ILE A 18 3.89 17.67 41.43
N PRO A 19 3.31 17.15 40.32
CA PRO A 19 2.44 17.94 39.46
C PRO A 19 1.21 18.46 40.25
N ARG A 20 0.91 19.73 40.09
CA ARG A 20 -0.29 20.37 40.70
C ARG A 20 -1.42 20.58 39.70
N SER A 21 -1.17 20.33 38.42
CA SER A 21 -2.16 20.39 37.34
C SER A 21 -1.88 19.30 36.30
N VAL A 22 -2.88 18.96 35.52
CA VAL A 22 -2.78 18.01 34.40
C VAL A 22 -1.71 18.43 33.38
N GLN A 23 -1.56 19.72 33.11
CA GLN A 23 -0.56 20.28 32.21
C GLN A 23 0.89 20.02 32.68
N GLN A 24 1.13 19.97 34.00
CA GLN A 24 2.47 19.71 34.55
C GLN A 24 2.90 18.25 34.42
N VAL A 25 1.98 17.33 34.18
CA VAL A 25 2.28 15.92 33.91
C VAL A 25 3.00 15.75 32.58
N ILE A 26 2.68 16.61 31.58
CA ILE A 26 3.23 16.55 30.24
C ILE A 26 4.53 17.36 30.17
N PRO A 27 5.71 16.73 29.95
CA PRO A 27 7.01 17.37 30.08
C PRO A 27 7.42 18.13 28.81
N ILE A 28 6.50 18.82 28.15
CA ILE A 28 6.78 19.67 26.99
C ILE A 28 6.76 21.12 27.42
N GLU A 29 7.85 21.85 27.20
CA GLU A 29 7.96 23.28 27.59
C GLU A 29 7.51 24.22 26.47
N THR A 30 7.99 23.96 25.24
CA THR A 30 7.75 24.85 24.10
C THR A 30 7.60 24.01 22.83
N ILE A 31 6.77 24.48 21.90
CA ILE A 31 6.55 23.87 20.59
C ILE A 31 6.81 24.90 19.48
N TRP A 32 7.24 24.42 18.33
CA TRP A 32 7.38 25.19 17.08
C TRP A 32 6.58 24.53 15.96
N SER A 33 6.14 25.33 14.99
CA SER A 33 5.37 24.88 13.84
C SER A 33 6.07 23.81 12.99
N ASP A 34 7.41 23.87 12.96
CA ASP A 34 8.26 22.90 12.26
C ASP A 34 8.39 21.53 12.98
N GLY A 35 7.62 21.28 14.04
CA GLY A 35 7.57 20.01 14.76
C GLY A 35 8.68 19.79 15.78
N ILE A 36 9.54 20.78 16.00
CA ILE A 36 10.54 20.73 17.07
C ILE A 36 9.85 21.06 18.40
N PHE A 37 10.07 20.21 19.41
CA PHE A 37 9.56 20.40 20.76
C PHE A 37 10.73 20.51 21.74
N LYS A 38 10.60 21.39 22.73
CA LYS A 38 11.53 21.50 23.86
C LYS A 38 10.94 20.77 25.06
N ILE A 39 11.71 19.82 25.61
CA ILE A 39 11.26 18.90 26.67
C ILE A 39 12.18 18.91 27.90
N GLY A 40 12.67 20.05 28.27
CA GLY A 40 13.57 20.21 29.40
C GLY A 40 14.73 21.13 29.08
N ARG A 41 15.66 21.27 30.01
CA ARG A 41 16.75 22.22 29.86
C ARG A 41 17.64 21.86 28.66
N ASN A 42 17.60 22.70 27.62
CA ASN A 42 18.39 22.54 26.39
C ASN A 42 18.21 21.23 25.64
N LYS A 43 17.10 20.51 25.87
CA LYS A 43 16.77 19.29 25.15
C LYS A 43 15.67 19.55 24.13
N PHE A 44 15.97 19.32 22.86
CA PHE A 44 15.06 19.48 21.74
C PHE A 44 14.79 18.13 21.10
N THR A 45 13.57 17.93 20.59
CA THR A 45 13.14 16.69 19.95
C THR A 45 12.40 16.98 18.66
N ARG A 46 12.60 16.12 17.67
CA ARG A 46 11.84 16.09 16.42
C ARG A 46 11.35 14.68 16.15
N THR A 47 10.13 14.57 15.63
CA THR A 47 9.50 13.27 15.33
C THR A 47 9.34 13.13 13.82
N TYR A 48 9.58 11.92 13.32
CA TYR A 48 9.43 11.52 11.93
C TYR A 48 8.47 10.35 11.88
N LYS A 49 7.55 10.36 10.91
CA LYS A 49 6.64 9.24 10.62
C LYS A 49 7.25 8.43 9.48
N PHE A 50 7.28 7.09 9.62
CA PHE A 50 7.76 6.23 8.57
C PHE A 50 6.72 5.16 8.21
N THR A 51 6.78 4.68 6.95
CA THR A 51 5.87 3.66 6.43
C THR A 51 6.39 2.26 6.70
N ASP A 52 5.48 1.30 6.74
CA ASP A 52 5.83 -0.12 6.86
C ASP A 52 6.43 -0.67 5.57
N ILE A 53 7.10 -1.81 5.68
CA ILE A 53 7.59 -2.61 4.56
C ILE A 53 7.07 -4.04 4.68
N ASN A 54 7.07 -4.80 3.59
CA ASN A 54 6.53 -6.16 3.55
C ASN A 54 7.50 -7.21 4.14
N TYR A 55 8.00 -6.95 5.37
CA TYR A 55 8.97 -7.83 6.04
C TYR A 55 8.41 -9.24 6.26
N ALA A 56 7.16 -9.37 6.71
CA ALA A 56 6.57 -10.66 7.07
C ALA A 56 6.51 -11.65 5.88
N VAL A 57 6.31 -11.15 4.67
CA VAL A 57 6.15 -11.94 3.43
C VAL A 57 7.37 -11.85 2.50
N ALA A 58 8.45 -11.23 2.92
CA ALA A 58 9.69 -11.18 2.16
C ALA A 58 10.37 -12.57 2.12
N SER A 59 11.14 -12.83 1.07
CA SER A 59 11.99 -14.02 0.99
C SER A 59 13.03 -14.04 2.11
N LYS A 60 13.62 -15.19 2.41
CA LYS A 60 14.66 -15.27 3.44
C LYS A 60 15.84 -14.33 3.13
N VAL A 61 16.27 -14.26 1.88
CA VAL A 61 17.35 -13.38 1.44
C VAL A 61 16.99 -11.91 1.60
N ASP A 62 15.76 -11.53 1.21
CA ASP A 62 15.29 -10.16 1.35
C ASP A 62 15.15 -9.77 2.84
N LYS A 63 14.67 -10.70 3.70
CA LYS A 63 14.62 -10.48 5.15
C LYS A 63 15.99 -10.23 5.75
N GLU A 64 17.00 -11.01 5.35
CA GLU A 64 18.39 -10.81 5.76
C GLU A 64 18.89 -9.43 5.30
N THR A 65 18.62 -9.04 4.06
CA THR A 65 18.97 -7.72 3.52
C THR A 65 18.27 -6.59 4.29
N MET A 66 16.97 -6.68 4.49
CA MET A 66 16.19 -5.70 5.26
C MET A 66 16.68 -5.60 6.72
N PHE A 67 17.06 -6.72 7.32
CA PHE A 67 17.62 -6.76 8.66
C PHE A 67 18.96 -6.01 8.75
N LEU A 68 19.87 -6.25 7.81
CA LEU A 68 21.15 -5.56 7.72
C LEU A 68 20.98 -4.07 7.47
N GLU A 69 20.12 -3.66 6.55
CA GLU A 69 19.82 -2.24 6.30
C GLU A 69 19.19 -1.56 7.52
N TYR A 70 18.36 -2.27 8.29
CA TYR A 70 17.82 -1.74 9.54
C TYR A 70 18.90 -1.63 10.63
N MET A 71 19.83 -2.58 10.70
CA MET A 71 20.97 -2.50 11.59
C MET A 71 21.87 -1.31 11.22
N ASP A 72 22.08 -1.04 9.93
CA ASP A 72 22.82 0.12 9.45
C ASP A 72 22.13 1.45 9.82
N LEU A 73 20.80 1.50 9.73
CA LEU A 73 20.02 2.65 10.23
C LEU A 73 20.28 2.87 11.72
N LEU A 74 20.25 1.82 12.55
CA LEU A 74 20.54 1.92 13.99
C LEU A 74 21.97 2.39 14.24
N ASN A 75 22.93 1.91 13.45
CA ASN A 75 24.33 2.32 13.52
C ASN A 75 24.56 3.78 13.10
N SER A 76 23.67 4.37 12.31
CA SER A 76 23.76 5.78 11.91
C SER A 76 23.38 6.75 13.04
N PHE A 77 22.71 6.29 14.10
CA PHE A 77 22.26 7.17 15.18
C PHE A 77 23.43 7.82 15.92
N ASP A 78 23.26 9.11 16.21
CA ASP A 78 24.28 9.92 16.86
C ASP A 78 24.43 9.57 18.36
N CYS A 79 25.67 9.39 18.83
CA CYS A 79 25.98 9.12 20.23
C CYS A 79 25.65 10.30 21.18
N GLY A 80 25.43 11.49 20.64
CA GLY A 80 25.10 12.70 21.42
C GLY A 80 23.61 12.85 21.78
N GLY A 81 22.74 11.94 21.35
CA GLY A 81 21.31 12.01 21.55
C GLY A 81 20.66 10.68 21.92
N THR A 82 19.37 10.71 22.14
CA THR A 82 18.55 9.51 22.31
C THR A 82 17.59 9.42 21.13
N THR A 83 17.56 8.27 20.47
CA THR A 83 16.58 7.96 19.42
C THR A 83 15.54 7.00 19.98
N LYS A 84 14.30 7.32 19.73
CA LYS A 84 13.14 6.53 20.16
C LYS A 84 12.36 6.06 18.95
N ILE A 85 12.16 4.75 18.81
CA ILE A 85 11.30 4.15 17.81
C ILE A 85 9.97 3.83 18.50
N THR A 86 8.88 4.38 18.01
CA THR A 86 7.55 4.19 18.62
C THR A 86 6.59 3.56 17.62
N ILE A 87 5.90 2.51 18.04
CA ILE A 87 4.78 1.89 17.32
C ILE A 87 3.52 2.27 18.08
N ASN A 88 2.63 3.00 17.42
CA ASN A 88 1.34 3.45 17.95
C ASN A 88 0.21 2.64 17.33
N ASN A 89 -0.36 1.74 18.12
CA ASN A 89 -1.60 1.06 17.82
C ASN A 89 -2.76 1.88 18.36
N ARG A 90 -3.60 2.40 17.49
CA ARG A 90 -4.82 3.10 17.88
C ARG A 90 -6.03 2.58 17.11
N ARG A 91 -7.19 2.67 17.71
CA ARG A 91 -8.43 2.39 16.98
C ARG A 91 -8.62 3.42 15.88
N LEU A 92 -9.13 2.95 14.75
CA LEU A 92 -9.53 3.83 13.66
C LEU A 92 -10.61 4.79 14.17
N ASN A 93 -10.39 6.09 13.98
CA ASN A 93 -11.41 7.08 14.26
C ASN A 93 -12.58 6.89 13.30
N LYS A 94 -13.76 6.59 13.85
CA LYS A 94 -14.96 6.32 13.06
C LYS A 94 -15.36 7.51 12.19
N VAL A 95 -15.27 8.72 12.70
CA VAL A 95 -15.68 9.96 11.98
C VAL A 95 -14.71 10.25 10.82
N ASP A 96 -13.38 10.13 11.06
CA ASP A 96 -12.39 10.33 10.01
C ASP A 96 -12.48 9.23 8.94
N PHE A 97 -12.77 7.98 9.36
CA PHE A 97 -13.03 6.88 8.46
C PHE A 97 -14.26 7.13 7.60
N GLU A 98 -15.38 7.53 8.23
CA GLU A 98 -16.62 7.83 7.52
C GLU A 98 -16.41 8.92 6.46
N LYS A 99 -15.70 10.00 6.81
CA LYS A 99 -15.40 11.11 5.89
C LYS A 99 -14.44 10.72 4.76
N ALA A 100 -13.47 9.86 5.04
CA ALA A 100 -12.41 9.51 4.08
C ALA A 100 -12.80 8.37 3.14
N ILE A 101 -13.66 7.44 3.57
CA ILE A 101 -13.88 6.14 2.93
C ILE A 101 -15.30 5.95 2.44
N LEU A 102 -16.32 6.46 3.18
CA LEU A 102 -17.70 6.24 2.78
C LEU A 102 -18.10 7.10 1.59
N ILE A 103 -18.92 6.53 0.73
CA ILE A 103 -19.47 7.22 -0.44
C ILE A 103 -20.63 8.11 0.02
N PRO A 104 -20.59 9.43 -0.25
CA PRO A 104 -21.69 10.34 0.11
C PRO A 104 -22.96 10.01 -0.69
N MET A 105 -24.13 10.19 -0.06
CA MET A 105 -25.42 10.08 -0.76
C MET A 105 -25.58 11.23 -1.75
N GLN A 106 -26.17 10.97 -2.93
CA GLN A 106 -26.30 11.92 -4.04
C GLN A 106 -27.74 12.23 -4.42
N GLU A 107 -28.73 11.64 -3.71
CA GLU A 107 -30.17 11.78 -3.95
C GLU A 107 -30.61 11.34 -5.37
N ASP A 108 -29.86 10.39 -5.94
CA ASP A 108 -30.15 9.73 -7.21
C ASP A 108 -30.70 8.29 -7.00
N GLY A 109 -31.10 7.62 -8.03
CA GLY A 109 -31.63 6.24 -7.97
C GLY A 109 -30.65 5.20 -7.42
N LEU A 110 -29.37 5.55 -7.18
CA LEU A 110 -28.31 4.63 -6.74
C LEU A 110 -28.03 4.67 -5.23
N ASP A 111 -28.69 5.52 -4.46
CA ASP A 111 -28.45 5.68 -3.02
C ASP A 111 -28.71 4.41 -2.21
N LEU A 112 -29.60 3.54 -2.68
CA LEU A 112 -29.81 2.23 -2.09
C LEU A 112 -28.51 1.37 -2.13
N TYR A 113 -27.82 1.39 -3.26
CA TYR A 113 -26.56 0.67 -3.45
C TYR A 113 -25.41 1.34 -2.69
N ARG A 114 -25.36 2.69 -2.62
CA ARG A 114 -24.38 3.42 -1.77
C ARG A 114 -24.53 3.05 -0.31
N LYS A 115 -25.77 3.01 0.21
CA LYS A 115 -26.05 2.60 1.58
C LYS A 115 -25.60 1.17 1.86
N GLU A 116 -25.88 0.25 0.94
CA GLU A 116 -25.46 -1.15 1.07
C GLU A 116 -23.94 -1.32 1.03
N TYR A 117 -23.26 -0.59 0.14
CA TYR A 117 -21.81 -0.59 0.02
C TYR A 117 -21.15 0.03 1.27
N ASN A 118 -21.65 1.16 1.76
CA ASN A 118 -21.17 1.82 2.97
C ASN A 118 -21.37 0.94 4.21
N ASN A 119 -22.52 0.27 4.35
CA ASN A 119 -22.75 -0.68 5.44
C ASN A 119 -21.74 -1.82 5.41
N MET A 120 -21.46 -2.38 4.23
CA MET A 120 -20.44 -3.41 4.08
C MET A 120 -19.06 -2.92 4.56
N LEU A 121 -18.65 -1.71 4.18
CA LEU A 121 -17.38 -1.13 4.62
C LEU A 121 -17.33 -0.90 6.14
N LEU A 122 -18.42 -0.42 6.73
CA LEU A 122 -18.54 -0.23 8.18
C LEU A 122 -18.50 -1.56 8.94
N ASP A 123 -19.23 -2.57 8.47
CA ASP A 123 -19.22 -3.91 9.07
C ASP A 123 -17.83 -4.53 8.99
N LYS A 124 -17.16 -4.39 7.87
CA LYS A 124 -15.77 -4.82 7.68
C LYS A 124 -14.81 -4.08 8.60
N ALA A 125 -14.90 -2.76 8.67
CA ALA A 125 -14.07 -1.94 9.54
C ALA A 125 -14.29 -2.23 11.04
N THR A 126 -15.51 -2.60 11.43
CA THR A 126 -15.84 -2.96 12.84
C THR A 126 -15.53 -4.40 13.18
N SER A 127 -15.66 -5.34 12.23
CA SER A 127 -15.36 -6.76 12.43
C SER A 127 -13.86 -7.08 12.28
N SER A 128 -13.13 -6.32 11.47
CA SER A 128 -11.68 -6.39 11.39
C SER A 128 -11.06 -5.80 12.67
N ASN A 129 -9.76 -5.95 12.87
CA ASN A 129 -9.08 -5.42 14.05
C ASN A 129 -9.26 -3.91 14.26
N SER A 130 -9.81 -3.15 13.29
CA SER A 130 -10.08 -1.69 13.34
C SER A 130 -8.90 -0.86 13.89
N MET A 131 -7.68 -1.42 13.82
CA MET A 131 -6.49 -0.83 14.40
C MET A 131 -5.61 -0.26 13.30
N VAL A 132 -5.31 1.02 13.43
CA VAL A 132 -4.28 1.69 12.63
C VAL A 132 -2.98 1.60 13.40
N GLN A 133 -1.94 1.13 12.72
CA GLN A 133 -0.60 1.10 13.26
C GLN A 133 0.24 2.20 12.60
N GLU A 134 0.68 3.15 13.41
CA GLU A 134 1.54 4.24 12.97
C GLU A 134 2.92 4.11 13.61
N LYS A 135 3.96 4.45 12.86
CA LYS A 135 5.34 4.23 13.27
C LYS A 135 6.11 5.54 13.23
N TYR A 136 6.85 5.81 14.31
CA TYR A 136 7.56 7.07 14.49
C TYR A 136 8.99 6.84 14.92
N VAL A 137 9.89 7.70 14.46
CA VAL A 137 11.23 7.89 15.04
C VAL A 137 11.28 9.27 15.65
N THR A 138 11.56 9.36 16.94
CA THR A 138 11.78 10.63 17.65
C THR A 138 13.25 10.75 18.05
N VAL A 139 13.93 11.73 17.47
CA VAL A 139 15.34 12.03 17.77
C VAL A 139 15.39 13.19 18.74
N SER A 140 16.25 13.08 19.76
CA SER A 140 16.52 14.15 20.72
C SER A 140 17.96 14.61 20.64
N CYS A 141 18.19 15.91 20.86
CA CYS A 141 19.53 16.47 20.97
C CYS A 141 19.59 17.52 22.09
N TYR A 142 20.80 17.78 22.59
CA TYR A 142 21.07 18.83 23.58
C TYR A 142 21.77 19.99 22.87
N LYS A 143 21.07 21.12 22.72
CA LYS A 143 21.60 22.34 22.08
C LYS A 143 21.28 23.57 22.93
N LYS A 144 22.02 24.65 22.73
CA LYS A 144 21.81 25.89 23.50
C LYS A 144 20.64 26.70 22.93
N THR A 145 20.51 26.71 21.60
CA THR A 145 19.48 27.48 20.88
C THR A 145 18.63 26.61 19.95
N ILE A 146 17.50 27.14 19.54
CA ILE A 146 16.62 26.46 18.57
C ILE A 146 17.26 26.41 17.18
N GLU A 147 18.04 27.41 16.79
CA GLU A 147 18.74 27.48 15.51
C GLU A 147 19.78 26.37 15.38
N GLU A 148 20.56 26.13 16.45
CA GLU A 148 21.49 24.99 16.52
C GLU A 148 20.73 23.65 16.40
N ALA A 149 19.56 23.55 17.04
CA ALA A 149 18.72 22.36 16.96
C ALA A 149 18.17 22.16 15.54
N ARG A 150 17.71 23.22 14.85
CA ARG A 150 17.26 23.17 13.46
C ARG A 150 18.34 22.67 12.51
N THR A 151 19.55 23.20 12.63
CA THR A 151 20.71 22.75 11.83
C THR A 151 21.03 21.28 12.07
N TYR A 152 20.98 20.83 13.32
CA TYR A 152 21.18 19.43 13.67
C TYR A 152 20.08 18.53 13.04
N PHE A 153 18.80 18.88 13.20
CA PHE A 153 17.71 18.10 12.67
C PHE A 153 17.64 18.08 11.14
N ALA A 154 18.07 19.15 10.45
CA ALA A 154 18.16 19.15 8.98
C ALA A 154 19.13 18.06 8.47
N ARG A 155 20.29 17.89 9.14
CA ARG A 155 21.22 16.80 8.85
C ARG A 155 20.58 15.44 9.11
N VAL A 156 19.98 15.25 10.28
CA VAL A 156 19.32 14.00 10.68
C VAL A 156 18.20 13.62 9.70
N THR A 157 17.41 14.60 9.23
CA THR A 157 16.37 14.37 8.23
C THR A 157 16.93 13.76 6.95
N THR A 158 18.03 14.30 6.45
CA THR A 158 18.68 13.78 5.23
C THR A 158 19.20 12.35 5.42
N GLU A 159 19.85 12.08 6.56
CA GLU A 159 20.36 10.75 6.91
C GLU A 159 19.22 9.73 7.04
N LEU A 160 18.17 10.05 7.80
CA LEU A 160 17.00 9.18 7.97
C LEU A 160 16.31 8.88 6.64
N ASN A 161 16.08 9.91 5.82
CA ASN A 161 15.44 9.71 4.50
C ASN A 161 16.26 8.77 3.61
N SER A 162 17.58 8.87 3.63
CA SER A 162 18.46 7.97 2.86
C SER A 162 18.36 6.52 3.35
N HIS A 163 18.43 6.29 4.67
CA HIS A 163 18.37 4.94 5.24
C HIS A 163 16.97 4.30 5.05
N PHE A 164 15.89 5.03 5.31
CA PHE A 164 14.54 4.52 5.10
C PHE A 164 14.24 4.25 3.61
N ALA A 165 14.78 5.07 2.69
CA ALA A 165 14.64 4.81 1.26
C ALA A 165 15.31 3.50 0.83
N ARG A 166 16.49 3.16 1.38
CA ARG A 166 17.16 1.86 1.13
C ARG A 166 16.32 0.69 1.65
N LEU A 167 15.67 0.85 2.79
CA LEU A 167 14.72 -0.13 3.34
C LEU A 167 13.43 -0.27 2.51
N GLY A 168 13.18 0.61 1.52
CA GLY A 168 11.92 0.66 0.80
C GLY A 168 10.79 1.34 1.59
N SER A 169 11.10 2.06 2.66
CA SER A 169 10.18 2.83 3.49
C SER A 169 10.27 4.33 3.17
N LYS A 170 9.18 5.05 3.36
CA LYS A 170 9.15 6.52 3.27
C LYS A 170 9.21 7.08 4.68
N CYS A 171 10.07 8.08 4.90
CA CYS A 171 10.18 8.80 6.15
C CYS A 171 9.84 10.27 5.92
N ALA A 172 9.00 10.86 6.76
CA ALA A 172 8.57 12.25 6.65
C ALA A 172 8.58 12.93 8.01
N GLU A 173 8.93 14.21 8.03
CA GLU A 173 8.87 15.04 9.24
C GLU A 173 7.43 15.23 9.68
N VAL A 174 7.19 15.16 11.00
CA VAL A 174 5.90 15.46 11.62
C VAL A 174 5.92 16.91 12.06
N ASN A 175 5.00 17.72 11.56
CA ASN A 175 4.87 19.13 11.96
C ASN A 175 4.33 19.28 13.39
N GLY A 176 4.27 20.52 13.89
CA GLY A 176 3.87 20.78 15.27
C GLY A 176 2.41 20.41 15.56
N GLU A 177 1.50 20.66 14.64
CA GLU A 177 0.07 20.33 14.77
C GLU A 177 -0.13 18.81 14.75
N ASP A 178 0.44 18.10 13.78
CA ASP A 178 0.32 16.64 13.69
C ASP A 178 0.92 15.94 14.90
N LYS A 179 2.04 16.46 15.45
CA LYS A 179 2.63 15.91 16.66
C LYS A 179 1.75 16.13 17.90
N LEU A 180 1.07 17.27 18.00
CA LEU A 180 0.07 17.51 19.03
C LEU A 180 -1.16 16.61 18.86
N ARG A 181 -1.60 16.37 17.61
CA ARG A 181 -2.71 15.46 17.31
C ARG A 181 -2.41 14.04 17.77
N ILE A 182 -1.20 13.53 17.56
CA ILE A 182 -0.78 12.20 18.06
C ILE A 182 -0.94 12.11 19.59
N LEU A 183 -0.58 13.18 20.30
CA LEU A 183 -0.71 13.23 21.77
C LEU A 183 -2.17 13.42 22.20
N HIS A 184 -2.93 14.26 21.51
CA HIS A 184 -4.36 14.44 21.74
C HIS A 184 -5.13 13.13 21.60
N ASP A 185 -4.93 12.41 20.49
CA ASP A 185 -5.64 11.15 20.21
C ASP A 185 -5.32 10.06 21.25
N PHE A 186 -4.11 10.11 21.84
CA PHE A 186 -3.77 9.24 22.95
C PHE A 186 -4.41 9.67 24.28
N TYR A 187 -4.29 10.94 24.65
CA TYR A 187 -4.77 11.45 25.93
C TYR A 187 -6.31 11.60 25.99
N ARG A 188 -6.94 11.89 24.85
CA ARG A 188 -8.39 12.10 24.69
C ARG A 188 -8.99 11.09 23.70
N THR A 189 -8.64 9.82 23.87
CA THR A 189 -9.17 8.76 23.02
C THR A 189 -10.70 8.73 23.01
N GLY A 190 -11.29 8.86 21.82
CA GLY A 190 -12.74 8.99 21.59
C GLY A 190 -13.20 10.42 21.27
N GLU A 191 -12.32 11.42 21.43
CA GLU A 191 -12.58 12.84 21.13
C GLU A 191 -11.75 13.34 19.93
N GLU A 192 -11.20 12.41 19.11
CA GLU A 192 -10.25 12.73 18.03
C GLU A 192 -10.80 13.72 17.01
N SER A 193 -12.11 13.67 16.75
CA SER A 193 -12.80 14.59 15.82
C SER A 193 -12.89 16.03 16.34
N GLY A 194 -12.71 16.23 17.64
CA GLY A 194 -12.76 17.55 18.28
C GLY A 194 -11.43 18.30 18.24
N PHE A 195 -10.34 17.66 17.80
CA PHE A 195 -9.04 18.30 17.76
C PHE A 195 -8.97 19.37 16.66
N HIS A 196 -8.78 20.59 17.10
CA HIS A 196 -8.49 21.73 16.23
C HIS A 196 -7.46 22.62 16.94
N PHE A 197 -6.29 22.73 16.36
CA PHE A 197 -5.19 23.55 16.91
C PHE A 197 -4.60 24.44 15.82
N ASP A 198 -4.59 25.74 16.11
CA ASP A 198 -3.86 26.75 15.35
C ASP A 198 -2.92 27.49 16.29
N ILE A 199 -1.62 27.50 16.00
CA ILE A 199 -0.60 28.09 16.85
C ILE A 199 -0.79 29.61 16.98
N GLN A 200 -1.20 30.31 15.89
CA GLN A 200 -1.37 31.77 15.90
C GLN A 200 -2.63 32.14 16.68
N GLU A 201 -3.73 31.40 16.49
CA GLU A 201 -4.96 31.60 17.21
C GLU A 201 -4.78 31.32 18.71
N SER A 202 -4.09 30.23 19.05
CA SER A 202 -3.76 29.87 20.44
C SER A 202 -2.96 30.98 21.13
N MET A 203 -1.91 31.49 20.48
CA MET A 203 -1.10 32.58 20.99
C MET A 203 -1.93 33.88 21.20
N ARG A 204 -2.78 34.22 20.24
CA ARG A 204 -3.66 35.41 20.33
C ARG A 204 -4.65 35.32 21.47
N LYS A 205 -5.21 34.13 21.74
CA LYS A 205 -6.13 33.87 22.82
C LYS A 205 -5.47 33.67 24.20
N GLY A 206 -4.13 33.56 24.24
CA GLY A 206 -3.37 33.29 25.45
C GLY A 206 -3.56 31.87 26.00
N HIS A 207 -4.03 30.93 25.17
CA HIS A 207 -4.16 29.53 25.53
C HIS A 207 -2.80 28.80 25.42
N SER A 208 -2.56 27.87 26.34
CA SER A 208 -1.44 26.95 26.23
C SER A 208 -1.78 25.85 25.22
N PHE A 209 -0.79 25.43 24.39
CA PHE A 209 -0.96 24.25 23.55
C PHE A 209 -1.37 23.00 24.34
N LYS A 210 -1.03 22.96 25.64
CA LYS A 210 -1.40 21.85 26.55
C LYS A 210 -2.90 21.79 26.81
N ASP A 211 -3.62 22.90 26.70
CA ASP A 211 -5.08 22.93 26.87
C ASP A 211 -5.80 22.13 25.80
N TYR A 212 -5.18 21.98 24.61
CA TYR A 212 -5.72 21.22 23.49
C TYR A 212 -5.45 19.71 23.58
N ILE A 213 -4.47 19.26 24.37
CA ILE A 213 -4.07 17.86 24.44
C ILE A 213 -4.27 17.20 25.80
N CYS A 214 -4.35 17.99 26.90
CA CYS A 214 -4.50 17.43 28.25
C CYS A 214 -5.85 16.73 28.42
N PRO A 215 -5.89 15.55 29.09
CA PRO A 215 -7.14 14.98 29.57
C PRO A 215 -7.69 15.82 30.73
N ASP A 216 -8.94 15.61 31.10
CA ASP A 216 -9.59 16.36 32.18
C ASP A 216 -8.98 16.04 33.56
N THR A 217 -8.53 14.80 33.76
CA THR A 217 -7.91 14.35 35.01
C THR A 217 -6.77 13.40 34.77
N PHE A 218 -5.78 13.41 35.70
CA PHE A 218 -4.76 12.37 35.86
C PHE A 218 -4.75 11.89 37.30
N GLU A 219 -4.85 10.59 37.50
CA GLU A 219 -4.71 9.91 38.79
C GLU A 219 -3.64 8.82 38.65
N PHE A 220 -2.56 8.88 39.43
CA PHE A 220 -1.48 7.90 39.39
C PHE A 220 -1.53 7.00 40.62
N GLU A 221 -1.79 5.74 40.39
CA GLU A 221 -1.84 4.71 41.40
C GLU A 221 -0.52 3.89 41.44
N LYS A 222 -0.47 2.89 42.31
CA LYS A 222 0.73 2.06 42.51
C LYS A 222 1.20 1.39 41.20
N ASP A 223 0.28 0.82 40.42
CA ASP A 223 0.56 -0.05 39.26
C ASP A 223 -0.29 0.24 38.04
N TYR A 224 -1.07 1.32 38.08
CA TYR A 224 -1.84 1.85 36.94
C TYR A 224 -2.04 3.35 37.11
N PHE A 225 -2.58 4.00 36.10
CA PHE A 225 -3.05 5.37 36.15
C PHE A 225 -4.44 5.48 35.53
N ARG A 226 -5.14 6.56 35.87
CA ARG A 226 -6.40 6.94 35.25
C ARG A 226 -6.22 8.28 34.53
N MET A 227 -6.81 8.38 33.35
CA MET A 227 -6.70 9.48 32.43
C MET A 227 -8.11 9.77 31.89
N GLY A 228 -8.79 10.81 32.41
CA GLY A 228 -10.21 10.99 32.18
C GLY A 228 -10.99 9.74 32.63
N ASP A 229 -11.78 9.18 31.72
CA ASP A 229 -12.57 7.96 31.96
C ASP A 229 -11.81 6.65 31.66
N ARG A 230 -10.56 6.72 31.20
CA ARG A 230 -9.77 5.56 30.81
C ARG A 230 -8.73 5.16 31.85
N TYR A 231 -8.48 3.88 31.91
CA TYR A 231 -7.42 3.28 32.72
C TYR A 231 -6.22 2.98 31.84
N GLY A 232 -5.02 3.25 32.35
CA GLY A 232 -3.76 2.99 31.63
C GLY A 232 -2.74 2.29 32.51
N ARG A 233 -1.82 1.56 31.89
CA ARG A 233 -0.73 0.86 32.56
C ARG A 233 0.52 0.86 31.71
N VAL A 234 1.66 1.07 32.38
CA VAL A 234 2.96 1.02 31.72
C VAL A 234 3.72 -0.23 32.14
N LEU A 235 4.23 -0.93 31.14
CA LEU A 235 5.13 -2.06 31.27
C LEU A 235 6.49 -1.75 30.68
N PHE A 236 7.51 -2.45 31.13
CA PHE A 236 8.84 -2.40 30.54
C PHE A 236 9.43 -3.79 30.41
N LEU A 237 10.34 -3.97 29.47
CA LEU A 237 11.05 -5.25 29.31
C LEU A 237 12.18 -5.31 30.36
N ARG A 238 11.97 -6.17 31.34
CA ARG A 238 12.89 -6.35 32.48
C ARG A 238 14.03 -7.30 32.14
N GLU A 239 13.72 -8.45 31.55
CA GLU A 239 14.70 -9.46 31.20
C GLU A 239 14.53 -9.87 29.75
N TYR A 240 15.64 -9.82 29.02
CA TYR A 240 15.73 -10.18 27.61
C TYR A 240 16.14 -11.66 27.52
N ALA A 241 15.53 -12.39 26.60
CA ALA A 241 16.01 -13.73 26.27
C ALA A 241 17.42 -13.67 25.65
N SER A 242 18.19 -14.71 25.80
CA SER A 242 19.47 -14.86 25.11
C SER A 242 19.33 -14.93 23.59
N TYR A 243 18.14 -15.33 23.11
CA TYR A 243 17.75 -15.33 21.71
C TYR A 243 16.32 -14.82 21.58
N ILE A 244 16.13 -13.70 20.89
CA ILE A 244 14.82 -13.10 20.59
C ILE A 244 14.52 -13.35 19.13
N LYS A 245 13.28 -13.72 18.80
CA LYS A 245 12.81 -13.80 17.41
C LYS A 245 12.29 -12.45 16.97
N ASP A 246 12.49 -12.13 15.69
CA ASP A 246 12.08 -10.89 15.03
C ASP A 246 10.55 -10.66 14.97
N ASP A 247 9.76 -11.68 15.34
CA ASP A 247 8.30 -11.61 15.39
C ASP A 247 7.72 -11.10 16.72
N MET A 248 8.55 -10.90 17.75
CA MET A 248 8.09 -10.49 19.09
C MET A 248 7.34 -9.16 19.08
N ILE A 249 7.90 -8.16 18.43
CA ILE A 249 7.27 -6.82 18.34
C ILE A 249 5.96 -6.91 17.57
N ALA A 250 5.93 -7.68 16.48
CA ALA A 250 4.72 -7.91 15.70
C ALA A 250 3.61 -8.60 16.52
N GLU A 251 3.93 -9.63 17.33
CA GLU A 251 2.95 -10.27 18.20
C GLU A 251 2.41 -9.34 19.31
N LEU A 252 3.27 -8.53 19.94
CA LEU A 252 2.88 -7.56 20.96
C LEU A 252 1.96 -6.46 20.39
N THR A 253 2.24 -6.00 19.19
CA THR A 253 1.50 -4.91 18.55
C THR A 253 0.32 -5.38 17.71
N ASN A 254 0.10 -6.68 17.56
CA ASN A 254 -1.07 -7.25 16.86
C ASN A 254 -2.34 -7.35 17.74
N MET A 255 -2.32 -6.78 18.92
CA MET A 255 -3.48 -6.74 19.80
C MET A 255 -4.49 -5.70 19.36
N ASN A 256 -5.79 -6.06 19.36
CA ASN A 256 -6.88 -5.11 19.10
C ASN A 256 -7.12 -4.17 20.30
N ARG A 257 -6.09 -3.42 20.69
CA ARG A 257 -6.08 -2.50 21.84
C ARG A 257 -5.22 -1.28 21.55
N ASN A 258 -5.57 -0.16 22.15
CA ASN A 258 -4.74 1.03 22.14
C ASN A 258 -3.45 0.76 22.92
N LEU A 259 -2.35 0.81 22.21
CA LEU A 259 -1.01 0.48 22.73
C LEU A 259 0.02 1.39 22.07
N MET A 260 0.87 2.02 22.84
CA MET A 260 2.14 2.59 22.34
C MET A 260 3.31 1.76 22.88
N LEU A 261 4.11 1.23 21.99
CA LEU A 261 5.34 0.53 22.28
C LEU A 261 6.52 1.39 21.81
N SER A 262 7.44 1.71 22.71
CA SER A 262 8.61 2.52 22.41
C SER A 262 9.91 1.79 22.76
N ILE A 263 10.86 1.88 21.84
CA ILE A 263 12.23 1.38 21.99
C ILE A 263 13.14 2.59 22.01
N ASP A 264 13.68 2.94 23.18
CA ASP A 264 14.70 3.97 23.31
C ASP A 264 16.07 3.37 23.01
N VAL A 265 16.83 3.98 22.13
CA VAL A 265 18.17 3.55 21.71
C VAL A 265 19.16 4.67 21.99
N ILE A 266 20.22 4.34 22.71
CA ILE A 266 21.29 5.25 23.07
C ILE A 266 22.60 4.64 22.57
N PRO A 267 23.15 5.10 21.43
CA PRO A 267 24.42 4.62 20.92
C PRO A 267 25.58 5.05 21.84
N VAL A 268 26.54 4.17 22.00
CA VAL A 268 27.75 4.42 22.78
C VAL A 268 28.93 4.63 21.83
N PRO A 269 29.79 5.65 22.04
CA PRO A 269 31.02 5.80 21.26
C PRO A 269 31.89 4.52 21.33
N THR A 270 32.42 4.11 20.18
CA THR A 270 33.12 2.83 20.06
C THR A 270 34.31 2.69 21.02
N ASP A 271 35.06 3.78 21.23
CA ASP A 271 36.19 3.83 22.17
C ASP A 271 35.74 3.59 23.62
N GLU A 272 34.64 4.22 24.07
CA GLU A 272 34.06 3.98 25.40
C GLU A 272 33.50 2.56 25.52
N ALA A 273 32.89 2.02 24.45
CA ALA A 273 32.35 0.69 24.43
C ALA A 273 33.43 -0.38 24.59
N VAL A 274 34.49 -0.32 23.80
CA VAL A 274 35.63 -1.23 23.88
C VAL A 274 36.26 -1.20 25.25
N GLN A 275 36.54 -0.02 25.79
CA GLN A 275 37.13 0.12 27.15
C GLN A 275 36.24 -0.51 28.24
N GLU A 276 34.92 -0.39 28.14
CA GLU A 276 34.01 -0.98 29.14
C GLU A 276 33.98 -2.51 29.04
N VAL A 277 34.01 -3.07 27.83
CA VAL A 277 34.06 -4.53 27.66
C VAL A 277 35.41 -5.09 28.07
N GLU A 278 36.52 -4.41 27.77
CA GLU A 278 37.86 -4.76 28.29
C GLU A 278 37.91 -4.82 29.81
N LYS A 279 37.35 -3.80 30.49
CA LYS A 279 37.27 -3.79 31.96
C LYS A 279 36.43 -4.95 32.49
N ARG A 280 35.31 -5.25 31.84
CA ARG A 280 34.44 -6.38 32.21
C ARG A 280 35.17 -7.73 32.03
N LEU A 281 35.83 -7.92 30.88
CA LEU A 281 36.64 -9.11 30.62
C LEU A 281 37.76 -9.28 31.62
N LEU A 282 38.52 -8.19 31.92
CA LEU A 282 39.58 -8.19 32.93
C LEU A 282 39.04 -8.53 34.33
N GLY A 283 37.85 -8.04 34.66
CA GLY A 283 37.17 -8.39 35.92
C GLY A 283 36.84 -9.87 36.04
N VAL A 284 36.31 -10.47 34.96
CA VAL A 284 36.01 -11.89 34.89
C VAL A 284 37.30 -12.73 34.99
N GLU A 285 38.34 -12.38 34.23
CA GLU A 285 39.63 -13.09 34.27
C GLU A 285 40.28 -12.99 35.66
N THR A 286 40.14 -11.84 36.34
CA THR A 286 40.60 -11.65 37.73
C THR A 286 39.83 -12.58 38.68
N ASN A 287 38.48 -12.68 38.52
CA ASN A 287 37.66 -13.56 39.34
C ASN A 287 38.02 -15.05 39.11
N ILE A 288 38.26 -15.46 37.87
CA ILE A 288 38.73 -16.81 37.53
C ILE A 288 40.09 -17.08 38.19
N THR A 289 41.05 -16.16 38.07
CA THR A 289 42.35 -16.27 38.66
C THR A 289 42.30 -16.38 40.18
N ASN A 290 41.47 -15.56 40.84
CA ASN A 290 41.26 -15.60 42.29
C ASN A 290 40.60 -16.91 42.72
N TRP A 291 39.62 -17.42 41.94
CA TRP A 291 39.02 -18.69 42.19
C TRP A 291 40.02 -19.83 42.07
N GLN A 292 40.86 -19.87 41.02
CA GLN A 292 41.90 -20.88 40.84
C GLN A 292 42.95 -20.82 41.99
N ARG A 293 43.39 -19.61 42.42
CA ARG A 293 44.26 -19.47 43.57
C ARG A 293 43.69 -20.09 44.86
N ARG A 294 42.37 -19.89 45.08
CA ARG A 294 41.69 -20.49 46.26
C ARG A 294 41.63 -22.01 46.15
N GLN A 295 41.37 -22.59 44.99
CA GLN A 295 41.36 -24.03 44.79
C GLN A 295 42.76 -24.63 44.99
N ASN A 296 43.79 -24.00 44.45
CA ASN A 296 45.17 -24.41 44.64
C ASN A 296 45.60 -24.40 46.11
N ALA A 297 45.22 -23.35 46.86
CA ALA A 297 45.45 -23.26 48.28
C ALA A 297 44.76 -24.38 49.08
N ASN A 298 43.66 -24.92 48.57
CA ASN A 298 42.93 -26.04 49.15
C ASN A 298 43.38 -27.40 48.58
N ASN A 299 44.54 -27.47 47.89
CA ASN A 299 45.08 -28.65 47.22
C ASN A 299 44.16 -29.30 46.19
N ASN A 300 43.25 -28.56 45.61
CA ASN A 300 42.32 -29.04 44.59
C ASN A 300 42.75 -28.57 43.20
N PHE A 301 43.85 -29.13 42.67
CA PHE A 301 44.49 -28.73 41.41
C PHE A 301 43.70 -29.14 40.14
N SER A 302 42.74 -30.03 40.25
CA SER A 302 41.89 -30.51 39.14
C SER A 302 40.52 -29.85 39.12
N ALA A 303 40.30 -28.78 39.89
CA ALA A 303 39.02 -28.10 39.96
C ALA A 303 38.70 -27.41 38.61
N VAL A 304 37.53 -27.75 38.04
CA VAL A 304 37.01 -27.12 36.81
C VAL A 304 36.45 -25.76 37.15
N ILE A 305 36.77 -24.76 36.31
CA ILE A 305 36.21 -23.41 36.44
C ILE A 305 34.69 -23.48 36.53
N PRO A 306 34.02 -22.82 37.49
CA PRO A 306 32.56 -22.76 37.56
C PRO A 306 31.96 -22.30 36.22
N TYR A 307 30.90 -23.01 35.82
CA TYR A 307 30.20 -22.75 34.54
C TYR A 307 29.83 -21.29 34.36
N ASP A 308 29.35 -20.61 35.39
CA ASP A 308 28.95 -19.21 35.36
C ASP A 308 30.12 -18.26 35.01
N LEU A 309 31.32 -18.51 35.54
CA LEU A 309 32.52 -17.71 35.24
C LEU A 309 33.04 -17.95 33.81
N GLU A 310 32.99 -19.20 33.37
CA GLU A 310 33.36 -19.57 32.01
C GLU A 310 32.39 -18.98 30.99
N GLN A 311 31.08 -19.03 31.29
CA GLN A 311 30.04 -18.42 30.47
C GLN A 311 30.21 -16.89 30.38
N GLN A 312 30.45 -16.21 31.50
CA GLN A 312 30.70 -14.77 31.53
C GLN A 312 31.96 -14.38 30.72
N ARG A 313 33.00 -15.22 30.78
CA ARG A 313 34.21 -15.03 29.99
C ARG A 313 33.92 -15.12 28.50
N LYS A 314 33.18 -16.16 28.07
CA LYS A 314 32.80 -16.41 26.70
C LYS A 314 31.95 -15.26 26.17
N GLU A 315 30.90 -14.88 26.86
CA GLU A 315 30.00 -13.77 26.49
C GLU A 315 30.76 -12.44 26.36
N SER A 316 31.71 -12.16 27.28
CA SER A 316 32.51 -10.93 27.21
C SER A 316 33.46 -10.91 25.99
N LYS A 317 34.03 -12.07 25.63
CA LYS A 317 34.88 -12.21 24.43
C LYS A 317 34.05 -12.07 23.16
N GLU A 318 32.92 -12.76 23.05
CA GLU A 318 32.01 -12.63 21.90
C GLU A 318 31.56 -11.21 21.71
N PHE A 319 31.21 -10.50 22.81
CA PHE A 319 30.83 -9.09 22.74
C PHE A 319 31.99 -8.19 22.28
N MET A 320 33.25 -8.50 22.67
CA MET A 320 34.42 -7.80 22.18
C MET A 320 34.63 -8.03 20.67
N ASP A 321 34.49 -9.26 20.22
CA ASP A 321 34.60 -9.63 18.80
C ASP A 321 33.53 -8.95 17.95
N ASP A 322 32.29 -8.83 18.47
CA ASP A 322 31.21 -8.11 17.82
C ASP A 322 31.55 -6.63 17.59
N LEU A 323 32.16 -5.98 18.59
CA LEU A 323 32.56 -4.55 18.51
C LEU A 323 33.78 -4.29 17.63
N THR A 324 34.72 -5.26 17.55
CA THR A 324 36.01 -5.02 16.91
C THR A 324 36.15 -5.64 15.53
N THR A 325 35.41 -6.72 15.24
CA THR A 325 35.52 -7.50 13.97
C THR A 325 34.25 -7.57 13.16
N ARG A 326 33.06 -7.40 13.78
CA ARG A 326 31.75 -7.55 13.11
C ARG A 326 31.02 -6.24 12.85
N ASP A 327 31.69 -5.11 12.99
CA ASP A 327 31.17 -3.75 12.76
C ASP A 327 29.86 -3.42 13.54
N GLN A 328 29.66 -4.07 14.70
CA GLN A 328 28.53 -3.80 15.56
C GLN A 328 28.85 -2.66 16.54
N ARG A 329 27.81 -1.91 16.91
CA ARG A 329 27.92 -0.88 17.94
C ARG A 329 27.28 -1.33 19.25
N MET A 330 27.86 -0.88 20.37
CA MET A 330 27.22 -1.00 21.68
C MET A 330 26.14 0.06 21.82
N MET A 331 24.97 -0.37 22.26
CA MET A 331 23.80 0.49 22.49
C MET A 331 23.21 0.20 23.86
N PHE A 332 22.62 1.21 24.49
CA PHE A 332 21.71 1.00 25.61
C PHE A 332 20.29 1.06 25.11
N GLY A 333 19.52 0.01 25.38
CA GLY A 333 18.12 -0.11 25.00
C GLY A 333 17.18 -0.11 26.20
N VAL A 334 16.04 0.54 26.04
CA VAL A 334 14.88 0.46 26.95
C VAL A 334 13.65 0.23 26.11
N LEU A 335 12.96 -0.89 26.35
CA LEU A 335 11.66 -1.14 25.73
C LEU A 335 10.57 -0.88 26.78
N THR A 336 9.70 0.08 26.49
CA THR A 336 8.52 0.43 27.29
C THR A 336 7.27 0.35 26.46
N MET A 337 6.15 0.00 27.08
CA MET A 337 4.85 0.04 26.44
C MET A 337 3.80 0.56 27.41
N VAL A 338 2.88 1.35 26.88
CA VAL A 338 1.68 1.81 27.58
C VAL A 338 0.46 1.33 26.84
N HIS A 339 -0.50 0.74 27.55
CA HIS A 339 -1.80 0.38 26.99
C HIS A 339 -2.92 0.98 27.82
N THR A 340 -4.06 1.21 27.16
CA THR A 340 -5.24 1.80 27.80
C THR A 340 -6.48 0.96 27.59
N ALA A 341 -7.41 1.01 28.55
CA ALA A 341 -8.67 0.29 28.51
C ALA A 341 -9.82 1.13 29.11
N GLU A 342 -11.04 0.76 28.80
CA GLU A 342 -12.26 1.45 29.30
C GLU A 342 -12.59 1.06 30.76
N SER A 343 -12.08 -0.06 31.24
CA SER A 343 -12.27 -0.51 32.61
C SER A 343 -11.02 -1.13 33.19
N LYS A 344 -10.90 -1.11 34.52
CA LYS A 344 -9.80 -1.76 35.24
C LYS A 344 -9.74 -3.25 34.97
N LYS A 345 -10.89 -3.93 34.90
CA LYS A 345 -10.97 -5.37 34.59
C LYS A 345 -10.40 -5.69 33.22
N GLN A 346 -10.72 -4.89 32.21
CA GLN A 346 -10.19 -5.04 30.88
C GLN A 346 -8.67 -4.75 30.86
N LEU A 347 -8.22 -3.71 31.57
CA LEU A 347 -6.80 -3.38 31.70
C LEU A 347 -6.00 -4.55 32.28
N ASP A 348 -6.52 -5.20 33.32
CA ASP A 348 -5.86 -6.34 33.96
C ASP A 348 -5.78 -7.55 33.01
N ALA A 349 -6.85 -7.85 32.27
CA ALA A 349 -6.89 -8.93 31.27
C ALA A 349 -5.90 -8.66 30.10
N ASP A 350 -5.88 -7.43 29.60
CA ASP A 350 -4.96 -7.03 28.52
C ASP A 350 -3.49 -7.09 28.98
N THR A 351 -3.22 -6.69 30.24
CA THR A 351 -1.89 -6.81 30.85
C THR A 351 -1.43 -8.28 30.90
N GLU A 352 -2.28 -9.19 31.38
CA GLU A 352 -1.93 -10.61 31.44
C GLU A 352 -1.67 -11.20 30.05
N THR A 353 -2.40 -10.76 29.03
CA THR A 353 -2.15 -11.15 27.64
C THR A 353 -0.74 -10.72 27.19
N LEU A 354 -0.37 -9.44 27.42
CA LEU A 354 0.97 -8.91 27.09
C LEU A 354 2.08 -9.66 27.83
N LEU A 355 1.90 -9.93 29.13
CA LEU A 355 2.85 -10.69 29.92
C LEU A 355 2.99 -12.14 29.40
N THR A 356 1.90 -12.74 28.96
CA THR A 356 1.89 -14.10 28.41
C THR A 356 2.62 -14.16 27.06
N ILE A 357 2.43 -13.17 26.17
CA ILE A 357 3.18 -13.06 24.92
C ILE A 357 4.69 -12.95 25.22
N GLY A 358 5.08 -12.11 26.19
CA GLY A 358 6.47 -12.00 26.61
C GLY A 358 7.05 -13.32 27.09
N ARG A 359 6.35 -14.02 27.99
CA ARG A 359 6.78 -15.36 28.52
C ARG A 359 6.93 -16.38 27.38
N LYS A 360 6.03 -16.38 26.41
CA LYS A 360 6.10 -17.26 25.23
C LYS A 360 7.37 -17.00 24.39
N LYS A 361 7.87 -15.76 24.38
CA LYS A 361 9.12 -15.37 23.74
C LYS A 361 10.33 -15.40 24.69
N LEU A 362 10.21 -16.02 25.85
CA LEU A 362 11.24 -16.10 26.88
C LEU A 362 11.71 -14.73 27.40
N CYS A 363 10.92 -13.70 27.21
CA CYS A 363 11.17 -12.35 27.70
C CYS A 363 10.29 -12.05 28.92
N GLN A 364 10.82 -11.34 29.89
CA GLN A 364 10.09 -10.97 31.09
C GLN A 364 9.72 -9.50 31.09
N PHE A 365 8.45 -9.20 30.83
CA PHE A 365 7.88 -7.89 31.05
C PHE A 365 7.46 -7.70 32.52
N SER A 366 7.56 -6.49 33.00
CA SER A 366 7.11 -6.12 34.34
C SER A 366 6.33 -4.82 34.32
N VAL A 367 5.30 -4.75 35.17
CA VAL A 367 4.53 -3.51 35.38
C VAL A 367 5.38 -2.57 36.24
N LEU A 368 5.47 -1.30 35.84
CA LEU A 368 6.08 -0.26 36.65
C LEU A 368 5.26 -0.02 37.93
N LYS A 369 5.92 -0.03 39.10
CA LYS A 369 5.30 0.25 40.37
C LYS A 369 5.78 1.61 40.92
N PHE A 370 4.83 2.48 41.26
CA PHE A 370 5.06 3.85 41.76
C PHE A 370 5.80 4.78 40.77
N GLN A 371 5.92 4.38 39.51
CA GLN A 371 6.60 5.13 38.44
C GLN A 371 5.75 5.21 37.16
N GLN A 372 4.42 5.14 37.30
CA GLN A 372 3.51 5.12 36.16
C GLN A 372 3.58 6.44 35.36
N MET A 373 3.74 7.59 35.99
CA MET A 373 3.89 8.90 35.34
C MET A 373 5.19 8.97 34.51
N ASP A 374 6.33 8.56 35.11
CA ASP A 374 7.61 8.56 34.41
C ASP A 374 7.61 7.55 33.26
N GLY A 375 6.96 6.38 33.48
CA GLY A 375 6.76 5.37 32.44
C GLY A 375 5.90 5.87 31.28
N LEU A 376 4.77 6.51 31.57
CA LEU A 376 3.90 7.12 30.56
C LEU A 376 4.69 8.07 29.66
N ASN A 377 5.37 9.05 30.26
CA ASN A 377 6.15 10.02 29.51
C ASN A 377 7.34 9.39 28.75
N THR A 378 7.85 8.24 29.21
CA THR A 378 8.89 7.48 28.50
C THR A 378 8.30 6.72 27.31
N ALA A 379 7.09 6.20 27.41
CA ALA A 379 6.47 5.41 26.33
C ALA A 379 5.94 6.25 25.15
N LEU A 380 5.73 7.56 25.36
CA LEU A 380 5.19 8.45 24.32
C LEU A 380 6.28 8.96 23.36
N PRO A 381 5.94 9.34 22.10
CA PRO A 381 6.88 9.81 21.08
C PRO A 381 7.30 11.27 21.29
N ILE A 382 7.56 11.66 22.53
CA ILE A 382 8.02 13.01 22.90
C ILE A 382 9.54 13.11 23.10
N GLY A 383 10.25 11.97 23.11
CA GLY A 383 11.70 11.94 23.32
C GLY A 383 12.14 12.10 24.77
N HIS A 384 11.19 11.99 25.71
CA HIS A 384 11.48 11.97 27.14
C HIS A 384 11.83 10.55 27.61
N ARG A 385 12.76 10.42 28.57
CA ARG A 385 13.14 9.13 29.14
C ARG A 385 13.49 9.30 30.62
N LYS A 386 12.65 8.78 31.49
CA LYS A 386 12.87 8.80 32.96
C LYS A 386 13.05 7.43 33.58
N ILE A 387 12.79 6.36 32.82
CA ILE A 387 12.99 5.00 33.31
C ILE A 387 14.47 4.63 33.17
N PRO A 388 15.18 4.32 34.29
CA PRO A 388 16.60 4.02 34.26
C PRO A 388 16.92 2.55 33.88
N ALA A 389 15.92 1.73 33.57
CA ALA A 389 16.07 0.30 33.26
C ALA A 389 16.68 0.07 31.86
N VAL A 390 17.94 0.50 31.68
CA VAL A 390 18.66 0.29 30.42
C VAL A 390 19.35 -1.06 30.38
N ARG A 391 19.40 -1.68 29.19
CA ARG A 391 20.16 -2.89 28.89
C ARG A 391 21.25 -2.59 27.87
N THR A 392 22.40 -3.24 28.05
CA THR A 392 23.49 -3.21 27.08
C THR A 392 23.18 -4.22 25.99
N LEU A 393 23.13 -3.74 24.75
CA LEU A 393 22.78 -4.51 23.57
C LEU A 393 23.78 -4.22 22.46
N THR A 394 23.94 -5.13 21.51
CA THR A 394 24.59 -4.87 20.22
C THR A 394 23.59 -4.30 19.22
N SER A 395 24.06 -3.70 18.13
CA SER A 395 23.19 -3.25 17.02
C SER A 395 22.29 -4.37 16.53
N GLU A 396 22.82 -5.58 16.39
CA GLU A 396 22.07 -6.77 15.98
C GLU A 396 20.97 -7.11 16.98
N SER A 397 21.27 -7.10 18.29
CA SER A 397 20.29 -7.36 19.34
C SER A 397 19.15 -6.34 19.37
N VAL A 398 19.42 -5.08 19.01
CA VAL A 398 18.38 -4.05 18.86
C VAL A 398 17.61 -4.26 17.56
N ALA A 399 18.27 -4.64 16.46
CA ALA A 399 17.66 -4.86 15.16
C ALA A 399 16.62 -6.01 15.17
N VAL A 400 16.81 -7.01 16.04
CA VAL A 400 15.81 -8.07 16.27
C VAL A 400 14.46 -7.52 16.77
N LEU A 401 14.46 -6.35 17.43
CA LEU A 401 13.24 -5.65 17.82
C LEU A 401 12.63 -4.91 16.59
N MET A 402 12.41 -5.67 15.52
CA MET A 402 12.01 -5.22 14.19
C MET A 402 10.65 -4.51 14.23
N PRO A 403 10.55 -3.21 13.84
CA PRO A 403 9.30 -2.48 13.85
C PRO A 403 8.45 -2.72 12.60
N PHE A 404 9.00 -3.36 11.58
CA PHE A 404 8.34 -3.56 10.29
C PHE A 404 7.56 -4.88 10.25
N ARG A 405 6.42 -4.87 9.53
CA ARG A 405 5.56 -6.04 9.40
C ARG A 405 5.02 -6.20 7.98
N VAL A 406 4.07 -5.38 7.60
CA VAL A 406 3.40 -5.43 6.29
C VAL A 406 2.91 -4.05 5.90
N GLN A 407 3.00 -3.75 4.62
CA GLN A 407 2.50 -2.49 4.08
C GLN A 407 0.97 -2.44 4.17
N GLU A 408 0.45 -1.28 4.51
CA GLU A 408 -0.97 -0.95 4.52
C GLU A 408 -1.27 0.01 3.36
N ILE A 409 -2.41 -0.20 2.70
CA ILE A 409 -2.88 0.66 1.62
C ILE A 409 -4.26 1.19 2.02
N MET A 410 -4.31 2.43 2.47
CA MET A 410 -5.54 3.08 2.93
C MET A 410 -5.66 4.47 2.32
N ASP A 411 -5.95 4.52 1.04
CA ASP A 411 -6.14 5.77 0.32
C ASP A 411 -7.56 6.30 0.47
N ALA A 412 -7.68 7.57 0.85
CA ALA A 412 -8.98 8.26 0.85
C ALA A 412 -9.58 8.29 -0.56
N GLY A 413 -10.87 7.99 -0.67
CA GLY A 413 -11.57 7.88 -1.94
C GLY A 413 -11.11 6.70 -2.82
N GLY A 414 -10.41 5.72 -2.23
CA GLY A 414 -9.92 4.55 -2.94
C GLY A 414 -10.98 3.46 -3.16
N ILE A 415 -10.73 2.61 -4.13
CA ILE A 415 -11.52 1.40 -4.38
C ILE A 415 -11.21 0.37 -3.29
N TYR A 416 -12.24 -0.22 -2.70
CA TYR A 416 -12.08 -1.35 -1.79
C TYR A 416 -11.59 -2.59 -2.56
N CYS A 417 -10.42 -3.10 -2.20
CA CYS A 417 -9.81 -4.29 -2.84
C CYS A 417 -10.02 -5.57 -2.02
N GLY A 418 -10.28 -5.43 -0.73
CA GLY A 418 -10.37 -6.54 0.22
C GLY A 418 -9.75 -6.17 1.57
N GLU A 419 -9.48 -7.18 2.37
CA GLU A 419 -8.75 -7.08 3.65
C GLU A 419 -7.33 -7.61 3.47
N ASN A 420 -6.34 -6.95 4.07
CA ASN A 420 -4.97 -7.44 4.12
C ASN A 420 -4.95 -8.82 4.81
N ALA A 421 -4.41 -9.84 4.16
CA ALA A 421 -4.42 -11.20 4.69
C ALA A 421 -3.58 -11.37 5.98
N ILE A 422 -2.74 -10.38 6.33
CA ILE A 422 -1.82 -10.41 7.46
C ILE A 422 -2.31 -9.55 8.63
N SER A 423 -2.66 -8.29 8.35
CA SER A 423 -3.12 -7.33 9.36
C SER A 423 -4.63 -7.34 9.55
N HIS A 424 -5.38 -7.86 8.58
CA HIS A 424 -6.83 -7.83 8.48
C HIS A 424 -7.44 -6.43 8.36
N ASN A 425 -6.63 -5.42 8.06
CA ASN A 425 -7.09 -4.07 7.77
C ASN A 425 -7.63 -3.97 6.34
N LEU A 426 -8.51 -3.00 6.10
CA LEU A 426 -9.04 -2.74 4.76
C LEU A 426 -7.92 -2.30 3.81
N ILE A 427 -8.00 -2.74 2.56
CA ILE A 427 -7.15 -2.27 1.47
C ILE A 427 -7.99 -1.36 0.57
N MET A 428 -7.63 -0.08 0.54
CA MET A 428 -8.29 0.96 -0.25
C MET A 428 -7.27 1.55 -1.23
N CYS A 429 -7.46 1.30 -2.53
CA CYS A 429 -6.52 1.69 -3.58
C CYS A 429 -7.08 2.83 -4.44
N ASN A 430 -6.40 3.95 -4.52
CA ASN A 430 -6.76 5.04 -5.42
C ASN A 430 -5.80 5.11 -6.61
N LYS A 431 -6.26 4.65 -7.78
CA LYS A 431 -5.44 4.61 -9.00
C LYS A 431 -4.97 6.00 -9.47
N GLU A 432 -5.65 7.08 -9.09
CA GLU A 432 -5.28 8.45 -9.43
C GLU A 432 -3.94 8.89 -8.81
N LYS A 433 -3.55 8.25 -7.70
CA LYS A 433 -2.29 8.54 -7.01
C LYS A 433 -1.08 7.85 -7.63
N LEU A 434 -1.30 6.94 -8.57
CA LEU A 434 -0.24 6.19 -9.24
C LEU A 434 0.35 7.00 -10.40
N LEU A 435 1.65 6.84 -10.63
CA LEU A 435 2.33 7.43 -11.79
C LEU A 435 1.89 6.76 -13.10
N ASN A 436 1.59 5.47 -13.04
CA ASN A 436 1.05 4.69 -14.14
C ASN A 436 -0.20 3.92 -13.69
N PRO A 437 -1.42 4.47 -13.86
CA PRO A 437 -2.67 3.88 -13.40
C PRO A 437 -3.15 2.69 -14.24
N ASN A 438 -2.41 2.32 -15.29
CA ASN A 438 -2.71 1.15 -16.12
C ASN A 438 -2.76 -0.11 -15.25
N SER A 439 -3.73 -0.97 -15.50
CA SER A 439 -4.11 -2.03 -14.56
C SER A 439 -4.27 -3.38 -15.23
N PHE A 440 -3.92 -4.44 -14.49
CA PHE A 440 -4.18 -5.83 -14.88
C PHE A 440 -4.93 -6.58 -13.79
N LEU A 441 -5.84 -7.43 -14.21
CA LEU A 441 -6.57 -8.36 -13.35
C LEU A 441 -6.36 -9.78 -13.89
N LEU A 442 -5.54 -10.55 -13.19
CA LEU A 442 -5.00 -11.83 -13.63
C LEU A 442 -5.52 -12.99 -12.76
N GLY A 443 -5.88 -14.12 -13.34
CA GLY A 443 -6.27 -15.30 -12.59
C GLY A 443 -6.96 -16.37 -13.42
N VAL A 444 -6.91 -17.61 -12.96
CA VAL A 444 -7.59 -18.73 -13.61
C VAL A 444 -9.11 -18.60 -13.55
N PRO A 445 -9.87 -19.35 -14.40
CA PRO A 445 -11.33 -19.40 -14.31
C PRO A 445 -11.79 -19.75 -12.89
N GLY A 446 -12.87 -19.12 -12.42
CA GLY A 446 -13.42 -19.35 -11.09
C GLY A 446 -12.67 -18.69 -9.94
N SER A 447 -11.53 -18.01 -10.16
CA SER A 447 -10.77 -17.30 -9.12
C SER A 447 -11.44 -16.02 -8.60
N GLY A 448 -12.48 -15.50 -9.28
CA GLY A 448 -13.22 -14.30 -8.91
C GLY A 448 -12.82 -13.04 -9.68
N LYS A 449 -12.20 -13.15 -10.87
CA LYS A 449 -11.81 -12.01 -11.73
C LYS A 449 -12.98 -11.09 -12.05
N SER A 450 -14.01 -11.64 -12.70
CA SER A 450 -15.20 -10.87 -13.12
C SER A 450 -15.90 -10.22 -11.92
N PHE A 451 -15.93 -10.90 -10.77
CA PHE A 451 -16.45 -10.32 -9.53
C PHE A 451 -15.60 -9.11 -9.08
N ASN A 452 -14.27 -9.21 -9.12
CA ASN A 452 -13.36 -8.11 -8.75
C ASN A 452 -13.50 -6.93 -9.72
N ALA A 453 -13.59 -7.19 -11.03
CA ALA A 453 -13.84 -6.15 -12.04
C ALA A 453 -15.18 -5.44 -11.79
N LYS A 454 -16.26 -6.20 -11.58
CA LYS A 454 -17.59 -5.66 -11.29
C LYS A 454 -17.60 -4.83 -9.99
N MET A 455 -16.87 -5.24 -8.97
CA MET A 455 -16.75 -4.48 -7.72
C MET A 455 -16.06 -3.12 -7.95
N GLN A 456 -15.02 -3.05 -8.79
CA GLN A 456 -14.40 -1.79 -9.18
C GLN A 456 -15.39 -0.90 -9.95
N ILE A 457 -16.13 -1.48 -10.91
CA ILE A 457 -17.16 -0.77 -11.70
C ILE A 457 -18.26 -0.22 -10.77
N VAL A 458 -18.75 -1.01 -9.82
CA VAL A 458 -19.75 -0.56 -8.83
C VAL A 458 -19.23 0.63 -8.04
N PHE A 459 -18.02 0.54 -7.50
CA PHE A 459 -17.43 1.67 -6.75
C PHE A 459 -17.37 2.92 -7.60
N LEU A 460 -16.83 2.83 -8.81
CA LEU A 460 -16.70 3.97 -9.73
C LEU A 460 -18.08 4.56 -10.10
N ALA A 461 -19.07 3.71 -10.36
CA ALA A 461 -20.44 4.14 -10.66
C ALA A 461 -21.09 4.88 -9.51
N LEU A 462 -20.83 4.46 -8.26
CA LEU A 462 -21.43 5.03 -7.05
C LEU A 462 -20.67 6.27 -6.52
N ALA A 463 -19.33 6.29 -6.66
CA ALA A 463 -18.47 7.27 -6.01
C ALA A 463 -18.04 8.43 -6.93
N THR A 464 -18.06 8.24 -8.26
CA THR A 464 -17.56 9.21 -9.23
C THR A 464 -18.58 9.60 -10.28
N GLN A 465 -18.27 10.64 -11.05
CA GLN A 465 -19.02 11.03 -12.26
C GLN A 465 -18.21 10.73 -13.54
N ASP A 466 -17.18 9.94 -13.44
CA ASP A 466 -16.30 9.55 -14.55
C ASP A 466 -17.03 8.62 -15.53
N ASP A 467 -16.60 8.57 -16.78
CA ASP A 467 -17.09 7.61 -17.75
C ASP A 467 -16.51 6.21 -17.47
N ILE A 468 -17.33 5.20 -17.66
CA ILE A 468 -16.98 3.79 -17.48
C ILE A 468 -17.33 3.04 -18.76
N LEU A 469 -16.32 2.57 -19.49
CA LEU A 469 -16.45 1.87 -20.75
C LEU A 469 -16.00 0.42 -20.59
N ILE A 470 -16.84 -0.53 -20.98
CA ILE A 470 -16.59 -1.96 -20.77
C ILE A 470 -16.68 -2.68 -22.10
N CYS A 471 -15.66 -3.46 -22.47
CA CYS A 471 -15.72 -4.41 -23.58
C CYS A 471 -15.96 -5.81 -23.00
N ASP A 472 -17.11 -6.40 -23.37
CA ASP A 472 -17.66 -7.64 -22.79
C ASP A 472 -17.83 -8.73 -23.86
N PRO A 473 -16.82 -9.57 -24.07
CA PRO A 473 -16.91 -10.67 -25.02
C PRO A 473 -17.64 -11.92 -24.49
N GLU A 474 -18.05 -11.96 -23.24
CA GLU A 474 -18.68 -13.12 -22.59
C GLU A 474 -20.09 -12.81 -22.00
N ARG A 475 -20.61 -11.60 -22.19
CA ARG A 475 -21.93 -11.11 -21.70
C ARG A 475 -22.08 -11.21 -20.18
N GLU A 476 -21.06 -10.82 -19.45
CA GLU A 476 -21.09 -10.89 -17.99
C GLU A 476 -21.54 -9.60 -17.29
N TYR A 477 -21.41 -8.43 -17.94
CA TYR A 477 -21.56 -7.11 -17.30
C TYR A 477 -22.92 -6.44 -17.54
N ALA A 478 -23.73 -6.90 -18.50
CA ALA A 478 -24.95 -6.23 -18.94
C ALA A 478 -25.92 -5.91 -17.78
N SER A 479 -26.28 -6.90 -16.95
CA SER A 479 -27.21 -6.71 -15.82
C SER A 479 -26.73 -5.73 -14.78
N LEU A 480 -25.41 -5.70 -14.53
CA LEU A 480 -24.81 -4.74 -13.62
C LEU A 480 -24.89 -3.32 -14.17
N VAL A 481 -24.55 -3.14 -15.45
CA VAL A 481 -24.55 -1.83 -16.12
C VAL A 481 -25.98 -1.26 -16.18
N GLU A 482 -26.96 -2.06 -16.54
CA GLU A 482 -28.39 -1.66 -16.50
C GLU A 482 -28.83 -1.22 -15.09
N ALA A 483 -28.44 -1.99 -14.04
CA ALA A 483 -28.77 -1.66 -12.66
C ALA A 483 -28.10 -0.35 -12.16
N MET A 484 -26.94 0.03 -12.74
CA MET A 484 -26.24 1.28 -12.46
C MET A 484 -26.70 2.44 -13.35
N GLY A 485 -27.75 2.24 -14.19
CA GLY A 485 -28.29 3.28 -15.07
C GLY A 485 -27.47 3.47 -16.34
N GLY A 486 -26.63 2.50 -16.71
CA GLY A 486 -25.82 2.51 -17.92
C GLY A 486 -26.54 1.89 -19.12
N GLU A 487 -25.85 1.85 -20.24
CA GLU A 487 -26.35 1.38 -21.54
C GLU A 487 -25.59 0.14 -22.02
N VAL A 488 -26.33 -0.78 -22.66
CA VAL A 488 -25.81 -2.03 -23.23
C VAL A 488 -25.91 -1.96 -24.73
N VAL A 489 -24.77 -1.89 -25.42
CA VAL A 489 -24.66 -1.91 -26.87
C VAL A 489 -24.33 -3.33 -27.31
N ARG A 490 -25.25 -4.01 -28.02
CA ARG A 490 -25.03 -5.38 -28.50
C ARG A 490 -24.63 -5.38 -29.95
N ILE A 491 -23.43 -5.82 -30.23
CA ILE A 491 -22.88 -5.91 -31.58
C ILE A 491 -22.79 -7.38 -31.99
N ALA A 492 -23.51 -7.71 -33.03
CA ALA A 492 -23.59 -9.06 -33.58
C ALA A 492 -23.58 -9.03 -35.10
N ALA A 493 -23.28 -10.13 -35.74
CA ALA A 493 -23.47 -10.26 -37.17
C ALA A 493 -24.96 -10.04 -37.54
N GLY A 494 -25.24 -9.02 -38.36
CA GLY A 494 -26.58 -8.64 -38.74
C GLY A 494 -27.41 -7.93 -37.66
N SER A 495 -26.76 -7.39 -36.59
CA SER A 495 -27.42 -6.53 -35.59
C SER A 495 -27.88 -5.20 -36.20
N ARG A 496 -28.79 -4.51 -35.49
CA ARG A 496 -29.20 -3.15 -35.87
C ARG A 496 -28.27 -2.08 -35.29
N ASP A 497 -27.50 -2.44 -34.31
CA ASP A 497 -26.53 -1.56 -33.64
C ASP A 497 -25.19 -1.68 -34.36
N HIS A 498 -24.67 -0.57 -34.82
CA HIS A 498 -23.43 -0.49 -35.58
C HIS A 498 -22.45 0.49 -34.96
N ILE A 499 -21.18 0.14 -34.99
CA ILE A 499 -20.04 1.00 -34.67
C ILE A 499 -19.17 1.07 -35.92
N ASN A 500 -18.94 2.26 -36.43
CA ASN A 500 -18.14 2.46 -37.60
C ASN A 500 -16.64 2.33 -37.30
N ALA A 501 -15.95 1.40 -37.92
CA ALA A 501 -14.49 1.25 -37.77
C ALA A 501 -13.69 2.46 -38.27
N MET A 502 -14.29 3.32 -39.11
CA MET A 502 -13.62 4.50 -39.64
C MET A 502 -14.02 5.80 -38.94
N ASP A 503 -14.79 5.79 -37.84
CA ASP A 503 -15.10 7.00 -37.08
C ASP A 503 -13.83 7.61 -36.49
N MET A 504 -13.69 8.92 -36.61
CA MET A 504 -12.54 9.67 -36.13
C MET A 504 -13.00 11.01 -35.56
N VAL A 505 -12.57 11.29 -34.32
CA VAL A 505 -12.85 12.57 -33.65
C VAL A 505 -11.72 13.55 -33.84
N ASP A 506 -12.00 14.83 -33.67
CA ASP A 506 -10.95 15.86 -33.65
C ASP A 506 -9.88 15.53 -32.62
N GLY A 507 -8.60 15.62 -33.01
CA GLY A 507 -7.46 15.28 -32.15
C GLY A 507 -7.25 13.77 -31.97
N TYR A 508 -7.80 12.95 -32.88
CA TYR A 508 -7.42 11.56 -33.04
C TYR A 508 -5.89 11.45 -33.23
N GLY A 509 -5.29 10.46 -32.58
CA GLY A 509 -3.83 10.30 -32.63
C GLY A 509 -3.04 11.08 -31.57
N ASP A 510 -1.70 11.04 -31.63
CA ASP A 510 -0.77 11.62 -30.65
C ASP A 510 -0.15 12.95 -31.11
N GLY A 511 -0.85 13.72 -31.98
CA GLY A 511 -0.38 15.01 -32.51
C GLY A 511 0.30 14.92 -33.88
N GLY A 512 0.27 13.74 -34.51
CA GLY A 512 0.56 13.53 -35.92
C GLY A 512 -0.66 13.81 -36.81
N ASP A 513 -0.56 13.42 -38.09
CA ASP A 513 -1.70 13.47 -39.00
C ASP A 513 -2.73 12.40 -38.58
N PRO A 514 -3.97 12.75 -38.19
CA PRO A 514 -4.99 11.82 -37.77
C PRO A 514 -5.32 10.74 -38.83
N VAL A 515 -5.25 11.08 -40.11
CA VAL A 515 -5.53 10.17 -41.23
C VAL A 515 -4.45 9.07 -41.31
N ILE A 516 -3.17 9.43 -41.12
CA ILE A 516 -2.08 8.46 -41.09
C ILE A 516 -2.25 7.47 -39.95
N GLU A 517 -2.60 7.94 -38.77
CA GLU A 517 -2.83 7.06 -37.62
C GLU A 517 -4.06 6.17 -37.79
N LYS A 518 -5.12 6.69 -38.41
CA LYS A 518 -6.30 5.89 -38.74
C LYS A 518 -5.99 4.86 -39.82
N SER A 519 -5.17 5.20 -40.80
CA SER A 519 -4.68 4.27 -41.81
C SER A 519 -3.95 3.08 -41.18
N GLN A 520 -3.08 3.34 -40.18
CA GLN A 520 -2.40 2.28 -39.44
C GLN A 520 -3.39 1.37 -38.65
N PHE A 521 -4.45 1.96 -38.09
CA PHE A 521 -5.52 1.19 -37.46
C PHE A 521 -6.24 0.31 -38.49
N ILE A 522 -6.62 0.83 -39.65
CA ILE A 522 -7.27 0.08 -40.73
C ILE A 522 -6.35 -1.04 -41.25
N LEU A 523 -5.06 -0.77 -41.40
CA LEU A 523 -4.09 -1.83 -41.72
C LEU A 523 -4.13 -2.97 -40.70
N SER A 524 -4.20 -2.64 -39.40
CA SER A 524 -4.33 -3.66 -38.34
C SER A 524 -5.63 -4.49 -38.42
N LEU A 525 -6.73 -3.88 -38.91
CA LEU A 525 -7.98 -4.59 -39.17
C LEU A 525 -7.83 -5.55 -40.36
N PHE A 526 -7.26 -5.09 -41.48
CA PHE A 526 -7.11 -5.91 -42.67
C PHE A 526 -6.17 -7.11 -42.46
N GLU A 527 -5.15 -6.97 -41.61
CA GLU A 527 -4.29 -8.07 -41.18
C GLU A 527 -5.07 -9.19 -40.46
N GLN A 528 -6.26 -8.91 -39.89
CA GLN A 528 -7.11 -9.91 -39.27
C GLN A 528 -8.02 -10.60 -40.30
N LEU A 529 -8.30 -9.99 -41.45
CA LEU A 529 -9.20 -10.52 -42.45
C LEU A 529 -8.55 -11.60 -43.33
N ASP A 530 -7.24 -11.50 -43.60
CA ASP A 530 -6.51 -12.52 -44.34
C ASP A 530 -5.49 -13.25 -43.43
N LYS A 531 -5.67 -14.59 -43.32
CA LYS A 531 -4.74 -15.44 -42.55
C LYS A 531 -3.28 -15.43 -43.06
N LYS A 532 -3.07 -15.01 -44.31
CA LYS A 532 -1.73 -14.88 -44.91
C LYS A 532 -1.06 -13.55 -44.55
N GLY A 533 -1.79 -12.63 -43.92
CA GLY A 533 -1.38 -11.26 -43.70
C GLY A 533 -1.36 -10.43 -44.98
N ILE A 534 -1.11 -9.13 -44.86
CA ILE A 534 -1.09 -8.14 -45.94
C ILE A 534 0.34 -7.94 -46.43
N ASN A 535 0.56 -8.04 -47.75
CA ASN A 535 1.88 -7.76 -48.34
C ASN A 535 2.17 -6.25 -48.46
N ALA A 536 3.39 -5.87 -48.87
CA ALA A 536 3.81 -4.49 -48.95
C ALA A 536 3.02 -3.65 -49.97
N LYS A 537 2.54 -4.28 -51.08
CA LYS A 537 1.73 -3.58 -52.09
C LYS A 537 0.33 -3.30 -51.57
N GLU A 538 -0.31 -4.30 -50.96
CA GLU A 538 -1.62 -4.17 -50.33
C GLU A 538 -1.63 -3.09 -49.26
N ARG A 539 -0.58 -3.02 -48.43
CA ARG A 539 -0.41 -1.96 -47.43
C ARG A 539 -0.41 -0.56 -48.07
N SER A 540 0.35 -0.39 -49.17
CA SER A 540 0.41 0.90 -49.88
C SER A 540 -0.93 1.29 -50.48
N ILE A 541 -1.69 0.29 -50.98
CA ILE A 541 -3.03 0.52 -51.53
C ILE A 541 -4.00 0.92 -50.42
N ILE A 542 -4.02 0.19 -49.30
CA ILE A 542 -4.91 0.52 -48.16
C ILE A 542 -4.60 1.93 -47.66
N ASP A 543 -3.34 2.28 -47.45
CA ASP A 543 -2.93 3.61 -46.94
C ASP A 543 -3.38 4.72 -47.88
N ARG A 544 -3.16 4.55 -49.21
CA ARG A 544 -3.61 5.49 -50.24
C ARG A 544 -5.13 5.66 -50.24
N CYS A 545 -5.88 4.56 -50.30
CA CYS A 545 -7.34 4.60 -50.39
C CYS A 545 -7.97 5.17 -49.09
N VAL A 546 -7.40 4.91 -47.92
CA VAL A 546 -7.87 5.52 -46.66
C VAL A 546 -7.66 7.05 -46.74
N GLY A 547 -6.50 7.50 -47.22
CA GLY A 547 -6.26 8.92 -47.43
C GLY A 547 -7.27 9.58 -48.36
N GLU A 548 -7.54 8.94 -49.51
CA GLU A 548 -8.55 9.43 -50.53
C GLU A 548 -9.95 9.52 -49.92
N VAL A 549 -10.39 8.51 -49.13
CA VAL A 549 -11.73 8.50 -48.50
C VAL A 549 -11.87 9.68 -47.52
N TYR A 550 -10.85 10.01 -46.71
CA TYR A 550 -10.93 11.12 -45.79
C TYR A 550 -10.78 12.48 -46.50
N GLU A 551 -9.97 12.58 -47.57
CA GLU A 551 -9.87 13.77 -48.40
C GLU A 551 -11.21 14.11 -49.07
N GLU A 552 -11.88 13.11 -49.65
CA GLU A 552 -13.22 13.30 -50.24
C GLU A 552 -14.24 13.72 -49.17
N TYR A 553 -14.21 13.13 -47.99
CA TYR A 553 -15.12 13.50 -46.90
C TYR A 553 -14.92 14.98 -46.50
N GLN A 554 -13.67 15.45 -46.39
CA GLN A 554 -13.39 16.85 -46.12
C GLN A 554 -13.94 17.80 -47.16
N HIS A 555 -14.11 17.35 -48.40
CA HIS A 555 -14.70 18.09 -49.50
C HIS A 555 -16.22 17.87 -49.69
N GLY A 556 -16.88 17.25 -48.72
CA GLY A 556 -18.33 17.01 -48.73
C GLY A 556 -18.75 15.69 -49.34
N GLY A 557 -17.86 14.72 -49.46
CA GLY A 557 -18.13 13.34 -49.86
C GLY A 557 -18.87 12.51 -48.78
N ALA A 558 -19.04 11.24 -49.05
CA ALA A 558 -19.69 10.29 -48.14
C ALA A 558 -18.94 10.14 -46.82
N VAL A 559 -19.68 9.80 -45.75
CA VAL A 559 -19.08 9.48 -44.44
C VAL A 559 -18.12 8.30 -44.58
N PRO A 560 -16.89 8.40 -44.12
CA PRO A 560 -15.94 7.30 -44.19
C PRO A 560 -16.45 6.05 -43.48
N THR A 561 -16.60 4.96 -44.25
CA THR A 561 -16.97 3.63 -43.75
C THR A 561 -16.15 2.56 -44.46
N LEU A 562 -16.12 1.34 -43.94
CA LEU A 562 -15.44 0.23 -44.63
C LEU A 562 -16.11 -0.08 -46.00
N ARG A 563 -17.40 0.25 -46.20
CA ARG A 563 -18.07 0.14 -47.48
C ARG A 563 -17.51 1.13 -48.50
N VAL A 564 -17.40 2.40 -48.12
CA VAL A 564 -16.79 3.47 -48.94
C VAL A 564 -15.33 3.11 -49.26
N LEU A 565 -14.59 2.59 -48.31
CA LEU A 565 -13.21 2.16 -48.54
C LEU A 565 -13.14 1.01 -49.55
N ARG A 566 -14.06 0.04 -49.46
CA ARG A 566 -14.14 -1.04 -50.48
C ARG A 566 -14.44 -0.51 -51.86
N GLU A 567 -15.33 0.45 -52.01
CA GLU A 567 -15.65 1.11 -53.29
C GLU A 567 -14.36 1.76 -53.84
N LYS A 568 -13.53 2.39 -53.01
CA LYS A 568 -12.23 2.96 -53.41
C LYS A 568 -11.25 1.90 -53.92
N PHE A 569 -11.24 0.69 -53.28
CA PHE A 569 -10.43 -0.42 -53.79
C PHE A 569 -10.88 -0.87 -55.21
N LEU A 570 -12.20 -0.87 -55.47
CA LEU A 570 -12.73 -1.25 -56.77
C LEU A 570 -12.44 -0.23 -57.84
N GLU A 571 -12.21 1.06 -57.51
CA GLU A 571 -11.82 2.12 -58.42
C GLU A 571 -10.33 2.02 -58.86
N GLN A 572 -9.52 1.28 -58.15
CA GLN A 572 -8.09 1.12 -58.44
C GLN A 572 -7.85 0.09 -59.56
N GLU A 573 -6.85 0.31 -60.42
CA GLU A 573 -6.54 -0.58 -61.55
C GLU A 573 -5.67 -1.77 -61.15
N GLU A 574 -5.01 -1.73 -59.98
CA GLU A 574 -4.11 -2.80 -59.53
C GLU A 574 -4.87 -4.08 -59.14
N PRO A 575 -4.36 -5.26 -59.57
CA PRO A 575 -4.97 -6.56 -59.20
C PRO A 575 -5.08 -6.76 -57.69
N GLU A 576 -4.06 -6.31 -56.94
CA GLU A 576 -4.02 -6.39 -55.45
C GLU A 576 -5.16 -5.60 -54.82
N ALA A 577 -5.58 -4.49 -55.40
CA ALA A 577 -6.76 -3.72 -54.94
C ALA A 577 -8.07 -4.48 -55.14
N GLN A 578 -8.22 -5.20 -56.27
CA GLN A 578 -9.37 -6.06 -56.52
C GLN A 578 -9.40 -7.25 -55.53
N ASP A 579 -8.23 -7.82 -55.20
CA ASP A 579 -8.13 -8.87 -54.18
C ASP A 579 -8.53 -8.32 -52.79
N LEU A 580 -8.09 -7.12 -52.41
CA LEU A 580 -8.52 -6.46 -51.17
C LEU A 580 -10.02 -6.21 -51.11
N ALA A 581 -10.63 -5.77 -52.24
CA ALA A 581 -12.06 -5.58 -52.33
C ALA A 581 -12.82 -6.91 -52.18
N LEU A 582 -12.27 -8.01 -52.70
CA LEU A 582 -12.88 -9.35 -52.59
C LEU A 582 -12.72 -9.90 -51.15
N VAL A 583 -11.56 -9.77 -50.51
CA VAL A 583 -11.29 -10.20 -49.14
C VAL A 583 -12.19 -9.43 -48.15
N SER A 584 -12.40 -8.14 -48.38
CA SER A 584 -13.26 -7.30 -47.52
C SER A 584 -14.77 -7.48 -47.77
N GLU A 585 -15.19 -8.14 -48.83
CA GLU A 585 -16.62 -8.23 -49.21
C GLU A 585 -17.51 -8.84 -48.13
N LEU A 586 -17.06 -9.92 -47.48
CA LEU A 586 -17.78 -10.56 -46.38
C LEU A 586 -18.03 -9.62 -45.19
N PHE A 587 -17.12 -8.69 -44.93
CA PHE A 587 -17.11 -7.76 -43.80
C PHE A 587 -17.68 -6.37 -44.15
N THR A 588 -17.98 -6.11 -45.41
CA THR A 588 -18.54 -4.83 -45.87
C THR A 588 -19.96 -4.96 -46.39
N ASN A 589 -20.20 -5.88 -47.29
CA ASN A 589 -21.48 -6.10 -47.95
C ASN A 589 -22.09 -7.50 -47.69
N GLY A 590 -21.33 -8.34 -46.97
CA GLY A 590 -21.73 -9.71 -46.62
C GLY A 590 -22.41 -9.80 -45.24
N SER A 591 -22.46 -11.01 -44.68
CA SER A 591 -23.15 -11.31 -43.43
C SER A 591 -22.40 -10.86 -42.17
N LEU A 592 -21.15 -10.38 -42.26
CA LEU A 592 -20.32 -9.97 -41.15
C LEU A 592 -20.04 -8.47 -41.15
N ASP A 593 -21.00 -7.67 -41.60
CA ASP A 593 -20.85 -6.22 -41.88
C ASP A 593 -21.09 -5.30 -40.64
N ALA A 594 -21.01 -5.84 -39.44
CA ALA A 594 -21.31 -5.13 -38.17
C ALA A 594 -20.55 -3.79 -38.00
N PHE A 595 -19.35 -3.66 -38.59
CA PHE A 595 -18.45 -2.50 -38.43
C PHE A 595 -18.34 -1.66 -39.73
N ALA A 596 -19.15 -1.93 -40.73
CA ALA A 596 -19.09 -1.32 -42.05
C ALA A 596 -20.10 -0.19 -42.28
N HIS A 597 -20.97 0.07 -41.33
CA HIS A 597 -22.02 1.09 -41.40
C HIS A 597 -21.61 2.32 -40.56
N GLU A 598 -22.34 3.43 -40.80
CA GLU A 598 -22.24 4.59 -39.90
C GLU A 598 -22.69 4.19 -38.47
N SER A 599 -22.01 4.75 -37.45
CA SER A 599 -22.40 4.54 -36.05
C SER A 599 -23.80 5.07 -35.80
N ASN A 600 -24.65 4.24 -35.22
CA ASN A 600 -26.05 4.56 -34.90
C ASN A 600 -26.39 4.35 -33.41
N VAL A 601 -25.42 4.00 -32.59
CA VAL A 601 -25.59 3.83 -31.16
C VAL A 601 -25.37 5.14 -30.40
N ASP A 602 -26.22 5.40 -29.41
CA ASP A 602 -26.02 6.55 -28.54
C ASP A 602 -24.87 6.27 -27.54
N VAL A 603 -23.74 6.91 -27.79
CA VAL A 603 -22.54 6.75 -26.96
C VAL A 603 -22.46 7.79 -25.83
N ASN A 604 -23.53 8.53 -25.50
CA ASN A 604 -23.49 9.63 -24.54
C ASN A 604 -23.64 9.20 -23.08
N ASN A 605 -24.11 7.96 -22.80
CA ASN A 605 -24.19 7.48 -21.44
C ASN A 605 -22.79 7.33 -20.82
N ARG A 606 -22.66 7.72 -19.54
CA ARG A 606 -21.37 7.63 -18.85
C ARG A 606 -20.94 6.20 -18.52
N ILE A 607 -21.87 5.26 -18.44
CA ILE A 607 -21.59 3.84 -18.17
C ILE A 607 -22.05 3.04 -19.38
N MET A 608 -21.13 2.46 -20.12
CA MET A 608 -21.42 1.71 -21.32
C MET A 608 -20.75 0.34 -21.32
N VAL A 609 -21.49 -0.66 -21.79
CA VAL A 609 -20.93 -1.98 -22.08
C VAL A 609 -21.16 -2.34 -23.54
N TYR A 610 -20.09 -2.72 -24.21
CA TYR A 610 -20.11 -3.25 -25.57
C TYR A 610 -20.11 -4.78 -25.49
N ASP A 611 -21.27 -5.38 -25.65
CA ASP A 611 -21.47 -6.84 -25.68
C ASP A 611 -21.18 -7.35 -27.09
N ILE A 612 -20.11 -8.13 -27.21
CA ILE A 612 -19.62 -8.70 -28.47
C ILE A 612 -19.64 -10.23 -28.52
N LEU A 613 -20.40 -10.88 -27.62
CA LEU A 613 -20.49 -12.35 -27.57
C LEU A 613 -20.94 -12.96 -28.90
N ASP A 614 -21.95 -12.35 -29.55
CA ASP A 614 -22.59 -12.88 -30.75
C ASP A 614 -21.83 -12.54 -32.05
N LEU A 615 -20.66 -11.88 -31.98
CA LEU A 615 -19.79 -11.65 -33.14
C LEU A 615 -19.14 -12.94 -33.68
N GLY A 616 -19.11 -14.01 -32.88
CA GLY A 616 -18.45 -15.25 -33.25
C GLY A 616 -16.93 -15.14 -33.32
N LYS A 617 -16.26 -16.28 -33.45
CA LYS A 617 -14.78 -16.34 -33.36
C LYS A 617 -14.05 -15.54 -34.45
N GLN A 618 -14.63 -15.41 -35.65
CA GLN A 618 -14.00 -14.72 -36.77
C GLN A 618 -13.91 -13.21 -36.59
N LEU A 619 -14.91 -12.60 -35.92
CA LEU A 619 -14.95 -11.17 -35.68
C LEU A 619 -14.52 -10.74 -34.28
N LYS A 620 -14.26 -11.67 -33.38
CA LYS A 620 -13.99 -11.34 -31.98
C LYS A 620 -12.76 -10.43 -31.85
N THR A 621 -11.64 -10.73 -32.50
CA THR A 621 -10.43 -9.91 -32.47
C THR A 621 -10.65 -8.57 -33.16
N MET A 622 -11.31 -8.57 -34.33
CA MET A 622 -11.69 -7.34 -35.03
C MET A 622 -12.63 -6.46 -34.18
N GLY A 623 -13.60 -7.07 -33.52
CA GLY A 623 -14.51 -6.36 -32.60
C GLY A 623 -13.77 -5.70 -31.45
N LEU A 624 -12.83 -6.39 -30.82
CA LEU A 624 -11.98 -5.84 -29.77
C LEU A 624 -11.19 -4.63 -30.28
N LEU A 625 -10.62 -4.69 -31.49
CA LEU A 625 -9.88 -3.58 -32.10
C LEU A 625 -10.80 -2.37 -32.35
N VAL A 626 -11.94 -2.56 -33.02
CA VAL A 626 -12.89 -1.49 -33.35
C VAL A 626 -13.47 -0.84 -32.11
N ILE A 627 -13.86 -1.61 -31.11
CA ILE A 627 -14.38 -1.08 -29.84
C ILE A 627 -13.31 -0.32 -29.09
N THR A 628 -12.05 -0.82 -29.06
CA THR A 628 -10.96 -0.09 -28.42
C THR A 628 -10.67 1.24 -29.12
N ASP A 629 -10.77 1.29 -30.44
CA ASP A 629 -10.63 2.55 -31.18
C ASP A 629 -11.80 3.51 -30.89
N ALA A 630 -13.04 3.00 -30.83
CA ALA A 630 -14.20 3.80 -30.44
C ALA A 630 -14.06 4.33 -28.99
N MET A 631 -13.52 3.52 -28.05
CA MET A 631 -13.21 3.95 -26.70
C MET A 631 -12.11 5.04 -26.68
N LEU A 632 -11.10 4.95 -27.57
CA LEU A 632 -10.07 5.99 -27.71
C LEU A 632 -10.66 7.32 -28.21
N ASN A 633 -11.62 7.28 -29.14
CA ASN A 633 -12.37 8.44 -29.57
C ASN A 633 -13.08 9.09 -28.38
N ARG A 634 -13.82 8.32 -27.58
CA ARG A 634 -14.52 8.81 -26.39
C ARG A 634 -13.57 9.36 -25.34
N VAL A 635 -12.46 8.68 -25.06
CA VAL A 635 -11.40 9.17 -24.17
C VAL A 635 -10.82 10.51 -24.64
N THR A 636 -10.65 10.68 -25.94
CA THR A 636 -10.13 11.92 -26.51
C THR A 636 -11.09 13.10 -26.28
N GLU A 637 -12.39 12.87 -26.48
CA GLU A 637 -13.43 13.87 -26.22
C GLU A 637 -13.51 14.21 -24.72
N ASN A 638 -13.53 13.20 -23.84
CA ASN A 638 -13.57 13.38 -22.40
C ASN A 638 -12.35 14.15 -21.89
N TRP A 639 -11.15 13.82 -22.39
CA TRP A 639 -9.92 14.50 -22.04
C TRP A 639 -9.94 15.99 -22.37
N LYS A 640 -10.48 16.36 -23.56
CA LYS A 640 -10.68 17.75 -23.94
C LYS A 640 -11.62 18.51 -23.01
N GLN A 641 -12.60 17.80 -22.42
CA GLN A 641 -13.55 18.33 -21.43
C GLN A 641 -13.02 18.28 -19.99
N GLY A 642 -11.80 17.77 -19.76
CA GLY A 642 -11.23 17.56 -18.42
C GLY A 642 -11.87 16.39 -17.66
N LYS A 643 -12.62 15.52 -18.32
CA LYS A 643 -13.31 14.38 -17.74
C LYS A 643 -12.44 13.12 -17.81
N ARG A 644 -12.51 12.29 -16.76
CA ARG A 644 -11.80 11.01 -16.68
C ARG A 644 -12.62 9.86 -17.28
N THR A 645 -11.91 8.82 -17.71
CA THR A 645 -12.54 7.62 -18.28
C THR A 645 -11.90 6.36 -17.71
N HIS A 646 -12.70 5.44 -17.19
CA HIS A 646 -12.28 4.11 -16.77
C HIS A 646 -12.65 3.09 -17.85
N ILE A 647 -11.68 2.25 -18.24
CA ILE A 647 -11.87 1.28 -19.32
C ILE A 647 -11.62 -0.12 -18.78
N PHE A 648 -12.53 -1.05 -19.07
CA PHE A 648 -12.41 -2.46 -18.73
C PHE A 648 -12.43 -3.29 -19.99
N LEU A 649 -11.36 -4.03 -20.25
CA LEU A 649 -11.20 -4.90 -21.42
C LEU A 649 -11.11 -6.34 -20.94
N ASP A 650 -12.17 -7.11 -21.14
CA ASP A 650 -12.18 -8.52 -20.78
C ASP A 650 -11.60 -9.38 -21.90
N GLU A 651 -11.13 -10.59 -21.58
CA GLU A 651 -10.42 -11.53 -22.46
C GLU A 651 -9.26 -10.89 -23.24
N PHE A 652 -8.51 -10.01 -22.58
CA PHE A 652 -7.48 -9.16 -23.19
C PHE A 652 -6.36 -9.94 -23.90
N HIS A 653 -6.11 -11.20 -23.54
CA HIS A 653 -5.08 -12.02 -24.19
C HIS A 653 -5.31 -12.23 -25.69
N VAL A 654 -6.56 -12.22 -26.15
CA VAL A 654 -6.92 -12.48 -27.56
C VAL A 654 -6.25 -11.50 -28.52
N VAL A 655 -5.99 -10.25 -28.07
CA VAL A 655 -5.37 -9.23 -28.93
C VAL A 655 -3.89 -9.49 -29.21
N PHE A 656 -3.21 -10.34 -28.43
CA PHE A 656 -1.79 -10.69 -28.61
C PHE A 656 -1.58 -11.98 -29.42
N GLU A 657 -2.64 -12.59 -29.93
CA GLU A 657 -2.55 -13.68 -30.89
C GLU A 657 -1.94 -13.22 -32.23
N ASN A 658 -1.98 -11.90 -32.49
CA ASN A 658 -1.42 -11.27 -33.68
C ASN A 658 -0.52 -10.08 -33.29
N GLU A 659 0.64 -9.94 -33.93
CA GLU A 659 1.65 -8.91 -33.64
C GLU A 659 1.11 -7.47 -33.88
N TYR A 660 0.35 -7.28 -34.96
CA TYR A 660 -0.20 -5.95 -35.29
C TYR A 660 -1.28 -5.50 -34.31
N SER A 661 -2.16 -6.41 -33.91
CA SER A 661 -3.13 -6.12 -32.84
C SER A 661 -2.42 -5.75 -31.54
N GLY A 662 -1.40 -6.53 -31.16
CA GLY A 662 -0.60 -6.25 -29.98
C GLY A 662 0.10 -4.88 -30.06
N ALA A 663 0.62 -4.48 -31.21
CA ALA A 663 1.24 -3.18 -31.42
C ALA A 663 0.23 -2.03 -31.30
N PHE A 664 -0.97 -2.18 -31.89
CA PHE A 664 -2.07 -1.21 -31.76
C PHE A 664 -2.46 -1.02 -30.28
N PHE A 665 -2.68 -2.12 -29.55
CA PHE A 665 -3.05 -2.05 -28.14
C PHE A 665 -1.96 -1.46 -27.27
N ASN A 666 -0.68 -1.76 -27.52
CA ASN A 666 0.42 -1.12 -26.80
C ASN A 666 0.45 0.41 -27.04
N SER A 667 0.14 0.87 -28.26
CA SER A 667 -0.02 2.29 -28.56
C SER A 667 -1.23 2.88 -27.83
N ALA A 668 -2.40 2.23 -27.92
CA ALA A 668 -3.62 2.64 -27.22
C ALA A 668 -3.42 2.74 -25.69
N TRP A 669 -2.71 1.77 -25.08
CA TRP A 669 -2.38 1.73 -23.66
C TRP A 669 -1.60 2.94 -23.18
N ARG A 670 -0.63 3.42 -24.00
CA ARG A 670 0.13 4.64 -23.74
C ARG A 670 -0.71 5.89 -23.88
N ARG A 671 -1.62 5.93 -24.88
CA ARG A 671 -2.52 7.06 -25.14
C ARG A 671 -3.54 7.20 -24.02
N PHE A 672 -4.12 6.12 -23.50
CA PHE A 672 -5.04 6.16 -22.37
C PHE A 672 -4.44 6.88 -21.17
N ARG A 673 -3.21 6.53 -20.77
CA ARG A 673 -2.51 7.21 -19.68
C ARG A 673 -2.33 8.72 -19.94
N LYS A 674 -1.91 9.11 -21.14
CA LYS A 674 -1.69 10.51 -21.49
C LYS A 674 -2.99 11.34 -21.45
N ARG A 675 -4.13 10.70 -21.66
CA ARG A 675 -5.45 11.32 -21.75
C ARG A 675 -6.31 11.11 -20.51
N ASN A 676 -5.67 10.93 -19.36
CA ASN A 676 -6.33 10.75 -18.06
C ASN A 676 -7.38 9.65 -18.08
N ALA A 677 -7.09 8.56 -18.78
CA ALA A 677 -7.90 7.35 -18.79
C ALA A 677 -7.20 6.20 -18.06
N PHE A 678 -7.99 5.33 -17.43
CA PHE A 678 -7.55 4.28 -16.52
C PHE A 678 -7.96 2.90 -17.08
N PRO A 679 -7.15 2.31 -17.99
CA PRO A 679 -7.47 1.00 -18.54
C PRO A 679 -7.18 -0.11 -17.54
N THR A 680 -8.07 -1.12 -17.54
CA THR A 680 -7.94 -2.37 -16.78
C THR A 680 -8.10 -3.54 -17.76
N ALA A 681 -7.03 -4.27 -17.99
CA ALA A 681 -7.03 -5.50 -18.78
C ALA A 681 -7.34 -6.71 -17.90
N ILE A 682 -8.30 -7.51 -18.29
CA ILE A 682 -8.74 -8.70 -17.57
C ILE A 682 -8.44 -9.93 -18.42
N THR A 683 -7.80 -10.94 -17.83
CA THR A 683 -7.50 -12.18 -18.56
C THR A 683 -7.39 -13.39 -17.65
N GLN A 684 -7.74 -14.53 -18.21
CA GLN A 684 -7.54 -15.86 -17.60
C GLN A 684 -6.32 -16.61 -18.17
N ASN A 685 -5.83 -16.20 -19.32
CA ASN A 685 -4.69 -16.83 -20.00
C ASN A 685 -3.44 -15.97 -19.86
N VAL A 686 -2.79 -16.07 -18.71
CA VAL A 686 -1.61 -15.25 -18.38
C VAL A 686 -0.39 -15.68 -19.20
N GLU A 687 -0.27 -16.97 -19.51
CA GLU A 687 0.84 -17.52 -20.29
C GLU A 687 0.97 -16.83 -21.66
N TYR A 688 -0.13 -16.70 -22.42
CA TYR A 688 -0.12 -15.99 -23.72
C TYR A 688 0.36 -14.54 -23.60
N LEU A 689 -0.01 -13.84 -22.52
CA LEU A 689 0.46 -12.48 -22.30
C LEU A 689 1.96 -12.45 -21.99
N LEU A 690 2.44 -13.38 -21.18
CA LEU A 690 3.84 -13.39 -20.75
C LEU A 690 4.80 -13.84 -21.87
N ASP A 691 4.32 -14.57 -22.86
CA ASP A 691 5.08 -14.97 -24.05
C ASP A 691 5.24 -13.82 -25.06
N SER A 692 4.37 -12.81 -25.00
CA SER A 692 4.50 -11.58 -25.78
C SER A 692 5.40 -10.56 -25.07
N VAL A 693 6.47 -10.12 -25.73
CA VAL A 693 7.38 -9.07 -25.22
C VAL A 693 6.63 -7.77 -24.97
N LEU A 694 5.68 -7.42 -25.86
CA LEU A 694 4.87 -6.21 -25.71
C LEU A 694 3.98 -6.30 -24.45
N ALA A 695 3.26 -7.40 -24.28
CA ALA A 695 2.37 -7.59 -23.14
C ALA A 695 3.15 -7.68 -21.81
N SER A 696 4.28 -8.40 -21.77
CA SER A 696 5.17 -8.47 -20.60
C SER A 696 5.67 -7.08 -20.20
N THR A 697 6.02 -6.24 -21.19
CA THR A 697 6.40 -4.83 -20.94
C THR A 697 5.23 -3.99 -20.40
N MET A 698 4.01 -4.21 -20.90
CA MET A 698 2.81 -3.52 -20.39
C MET A 698 2.54 -3.90 -18.93
N ILE A 699 2.64 -5.18 -18.58
CA ILE A 699 2.44 -5.68 -17.21
C ILE A 699 3.51 -5.12 -16.27
N SER A 700 4.80 -5.21 -16.63
CA SER A 700 5.89 -4.74 -15.77
C SER A 700 5.84 -3.24 -15.48
N ASN A 701 5.37 -2.45 -16.44
CA ASN A 701 5.21 -1.01 -16.29
C ASN A 701 3.90 -0.60 -15.56
N SER A 702 2.97 -1.53 -15.34
CA SER A 702 1.72 -1.22 -14.66
C SER A 702 1.89 -1.21 -13.16
N GLU A 703 1.30 -0.20 -12.51
CA GLU A 703 1.42 -0.02 -11.06
C GLU A 703 0.22 -0.58 -10.28
N TYR A 704 -0.85 -0.97 -10.95
CA TYR A 704 -1.99 -1.65 -10.32
C TYR A 704 -2.21 -3.03 -10.95
N ILE A 705 -1.89 -4.10 -10.23
CA ILE A 705 -2.07 -5.46 -10.71
C ILE A 705 -2.72 -6.30 -9.61
N VAL A 706 -3.86 -6.86 -9.90
CA VAL A 706 -4.53 -7.84 -9.02
C VAL A 706 -4.25 -9.24 -9.56
N MET A 707 -3.60 -10.05 -8.77
CA MET A 707 -3.26 -11.45 -9.06
C MET A 707 -4.09 -12.35 -8.14
N LEU A 708 -5.08 -12.99 -8.68
CA LEU A 708 -5.87 -14.02 -8.01
C LEU A 708 -5.16 -15.38 -8.16
N ASN A 709 -5.86 -16.51 -7.89
CA ASN A 709 -5.28 -17.83 -8.07
C ASN A 709 -4.71 -18.00 -9.50
N GLN A 710 -3.48 -18.54 -9.61
CA GLN A 710 -2.75 -18.69 -10.87
C GLN A 710 -2.40 -20.16 -11.14
N ALA A 711 -2.36 -20.54 -12.41
CA ALA A 711 -1.79 -21.82 -12.82
C ALA A 711 -0.29 -21.92 -12.52
N GLU A 712 0.24 -23.12 -12.37
CA GLU A 712 1.64 -23.33 -11.98
C GLU A 712 2.65 -22.71 -12.95
N PRO A 713 2.53 -22.83 -14.30
CA PRO A 713 3.46 -22.19 -15.24
C PRO A 713 3.43 -20.66 -15.14
N ASP A 714 2.23 -20.10 -15.00
CA ASP A 714 2.01 -18.64 -14.90
C ASP A 714 2.67 -18.04 -13.66
N ARG A 715 2.58 -18.75 -12.52
CA ARG A 715 3.18 -18.29 -11.25
C ARG A 715 4.68 -18.06 -11.36
N ALA A 716 5.39 -19.02 -11.98
CA ALA A 716 6.85 -18.93 -12.12
C ALA A 716 7.26 -17.73 -13.00
N LYS A 717 6.55 -17.54 -14.13
CA LYS A 717 6.79 -16.41 -15.04
C LYS A 717 6.44 -15.07 -14.37
N LEU A 718 5.30 -14.97 -13.67
CA LEU A 718 4.89 -13.76 -12.93
C LEU A 718 5.85 -13.45 -11.78
N ALA A 719 6.31 -14.46 -11.04
CA ALA A 719 7.27 -14.28 -9.96
C ALA A 719 8.56 -13.64 -10.44
N THR A 720 9.06 -14.08 -11.59
CA THR A 720 10.26 -13.50 -12.22
C THR A 720 10.01 -12.07 -12.71
N LEU A 721 8.86 -11.83 -13.39
CA LEU A 721 8.55 -10.53 -13.98
C LEU A 721 8.30 -9.45 -12.93
N LEU A 722 7.60 -9.80 -11.85
CA LEU A 722 7.15 -8.85 -10.81
C LEU A 722 7.94 -8.96 -9.50
N ASN A 723 8.98 -9.80 -9.47
CA ASN A 723 9.84 -10.03 -8.31
C ASN A 723 9.06 -10.49 -7.06
N ILE A 724 8.17 -11.49 -7.24
CA ILE A 724 7.32 -12.05 -6.18
C ILE A 724 8.11 -13.09 -5.39
N SER A 725 8.13 -12.98 -4.06
CA SER A 725 8.80 -13.94 -3.17
C SER A 725 8.07 -15.30 -3.13
N THR A 726 8.77 -16.34 -2.67
CA THR A 726 8.17 -17.67 -2.48
C THR A 726 7.02 -17.64 -1.47
N GLU A 727 7.15 -16.85 -0.41
CA GLU A 727 6.13 -16.65 0.61
C GLU A 727 4.91 -15.94 0.02
N GLN A 728 5.12 -14.91 -0.81
CA GLN A 728 4.04 -14.21 -1.50
C GLN A 728 3.35 -15.11 -2.54
N MET A 729 4.09 -15.96 -3.26
CA MET A 729 3.50 -16.92 -4.20
C MET A 729 2.48 -17.85 -3.53
N GLY A 730 2.63 -18.14 -2.24
CA GLY A 730 1.67 -18.91 -1.46
C GLY A 730 0.25 -18.34 -1.52
N TYR A 731 0.09 -17.02 -1.64
CA TYR A 731 -1.21 -16.34 -1.71
C TYR A 731 -1.91 -16.41 -3.07
N ILE A 732 -1.20 -16.83 -4.13
CA ILE A 732 -1.75 -17.04 -5.47
C ILE A 732 -1.69 -18.52 -5.88
N THR A 733 -1.36 -19.42 -4.93
CA THR A 733 -1.28 -20.85 -5.11
C THR A 733 -2.46 -21.51 -4.41
N ASN A 734 -3.38 -22.12 -5.16
CA ASN A 734 -4.60 -22.74 -4.61
C ASN A 734 -5.40 -21.80 -3.69
N ALA A 735 -5.38 -20.52 -4.00
CA ALA A 735 -6.08 -19.50 -3.25
C ALA A 735 -7.60 -19.63 -3.42
N ASP A 736 -8.34 -19.32 -2.37
CA ASP A 736 -9.80 -19.21 -2.44
C ASP A 736 -10.22 -18.12 -3.43
N ALA A 737 -11.42 -18.23 -3.99
CA ALA A 737 -11.97 -17.21 -4.87
C ALA A 737 -12.03 -15.85 -4.16
N GLY A 738 -11.49 -14.81 -4.81
CA GLY A 738 -11.37 -13.46 -4.26
C GLY A 738 -10.16 -13.24 -3.37
N CYS A 739 -9.27 -14.23 -3.20
CA CYS A 739 -8.01 -14.08 -2.49
C CYS A 739 -6.83 -14.02 -3.46
N GLY A 740 -5.76 -13.29 -3.08
CA GLY A 740 -4.59 -13.15 -3.95
C GLY A 740 -3.58 -12.12 -3.48
N LEU A 741 -2.87 -11.54 -4.45
CA LEU A 741 -1.92 -10.46 -4.26
C LEU A 741 -2.36 -9.22 -5.03
N VAL A 742 -2.24 -8.05 -4.45
CA VAL A 742 -2.40 -6.76 -5.12
C VAL A 742 -1.07 -6.01 -5.14
N LYS A 743 -0.60 -5.67 -6.36
CA LYS A 743 0.48 -4.71 -6.57
C LYS A 743 -0.14 -3.32 -6.68
N TYR A 744 0.33 -2.39 -5.86
CA TYR A 744 -0.08 -0.99 -5.86
C TYR A 744 1.16 -0.10 -5.72
N GLY A 745 1.55 0.52 -6.83
CA GLY A 745 2.85 1.17 -6.93
C GLY A 745 4.00 0.18 -6.73
N SER A 746 4.84 0.43 -5.77
CA SER A 746 5.93 -0.47 -5.35
C SER A 746 5.50 -1.53 -4.32
N SER A 747 4.29 -1.41 -3.76
CA SER A 747 3.80 -2.31 -2.71
C SER A 747 3.16 -3.56 -3.31
N LEU A 748 3.46 -4.72 -2.74
CA LEU A 748 2.84 -6.00 -3.10
C LEU A 748 2.26 -6.63 -1.83
N VAL A 749 0.93 -6.63 -1.72
CA VAL A 749 0.21 -6.95 -0.49
C VAL A 749 -0.74 -8.13 -0.70
N PRO A 750 -0.71 -9.15 0.16
CA PRO A 750 -1.69 -10.24 0.11
C PRO A 750 -3.05 -9.76 0.62
N PHE A 751 -4.12 -10.17 -0.08
CA PHE A 751 -5.48 -9.76 0.27
C PHE A 751 -6.48 -10.91 0.22
N ALA A 752 -7.55 -10.74 0.97
CA ALA A 752 -8.74 -11.58 0.95
C ALA A 752 -9.98 -10.69 0.79
N ASN A 753 -10.73 -10.89 -0.29
CA ASN A 753 -11.97 -10.18 -0.52
C ASN A 753 -13.14 -11.14 -0.33
N ARG A 754 -13.81 -11.01 0.81
CA ARG A 754 -15.02 -11.77 1.16
C ARG A 754 -16.20 -10.81 1.22
N PHE A 755 -16.84 -10.58 0.07
CA PHE A 755 -18.01 -9.71 -0.02
C PHE A 755 -19.24 -10.40 0.59
N PRO A 756 -20.13 -9.69 1.33
CA PRO A 756 -21.35 -10.27 1.92
C PRO A 756 -22.31 -10.82 0.87
N THR A 757 -22.65 -12.10 0.96
CA THR A 757 -23.48 -12.80 -0.06
C THR A 757 -24.97 -12.47 -0.01
N ASN A 758 -25.43 -11.89 1.11
CA ASN A 758 -26.84 -11.54 1.34
C ASN A 758 -27.24 -10.16 0.78
N THR A 759 -26.33 -9.48 0.08
CA THR A 759 -26.55 -8.14 -0.47
C THR A 759 -27.08 -8.18 -1.91
N ARG A 760 -27.78 -7.11 -2.32
CA ARG A 760 -28.19 -6.93 -3.74
C ARG A 760 -26.97 -6.73 -4.64
N LEU A 761 -25.97 -5.99 -4.16
CA LEU A 761 -24.70 -5.79 -4.88
C LEU A 761 -24.01 -7.12 -5.17
N TYR A 762 -23.96 -8.05 -4.20
CA TYR A 762 -23.40 -9.38 -4.45
C TYR A 762 -24.12 -10.11 -5.59
N LYS A 763 -25.45 -10.07 -5.59
CA LYS A 763 -26.28 -10.73 -6.63
C LYS A 763 -26.09 -10.14 -8.02
N LEU A 764 -25.76 -8.85 -8.13
CA LEU A 764 -25.40 -8.19 -9.39
C LEU A 764 -23.98 -8.53 -9.86
N MET A 765 -23.06 -8.74 -8.90
CA MET A 765 -21.66 -8.99 -9.21
C MET A 765 -21.32 -10.47 -9.40
N THR A 766 -22.08 -11.40 -8.78
CA THR A 766 -21.77 -12.83 -8.86
C THR A 766 -22.02 -13.39 -10.28
N THR A 767 -21.12 -14.28 -10.71
CA THR A 767 -21.27 -15.08 -11.96
C THR A 767 -21.47 -16.55 -11.66
N LYS A 768 -21.63 -16.93 -10.35
CA LYS A 768 -21.80 -18.33 -9.96
C LYS A 768 -23.16 -18.86 -10.39
N PRO A 769 -23.22 -20.00 -11.12
CA PRO A 769 -24.48 -20.61 -11.50
C PRO A 769 -25.34 -20.98 -10.27
N GLY A 770 -26.56 -20.50 -10.21
CA GLY A 770 -27.52 -20.77 -9.12
C GLY A 770 -27.59 -19.70 -8.02
N GLU A 771 -26.60 -18.83 -7.87
CA GLU A 771 -26.66 -17.62 -7.03
C GLU A 771 -27.18 -16.41 -7.83
N ASP A 772 -27.29 -16.54 -9.13
CA ASP A 772 -27.64 -15.56 -10.16
C ASP A 772 -29.15 -15.50 -10.41
N SER A 773 -29.89 -15.07 -9.38
CA SER A 773 -31.38 -15.05 -9.47
C SER A 773 -31.96 -13.91 -10.32
N ILE A 774 -31.14 -12.94 -10.72
CA ILE A 774 -31.57 -11.76 -11.51
C ILE A 774 -31.45 -12.01 -13.01
N ASN A 775 -30.53 -12.85 -13.44
CA ASN A 775 -30.30 -13.12 -14.88
C ASN A 775 -31.23 -14.16 -15.51
N ARG A 776 -32.00 -14.96 -14.75
CA ARG A 776 -32.89 -16.02 -15.29
C ARG A 776 -34.26 -15.55 -15.77
N GLY A 777 -34.61 -14.29 -15.65
CA GLY A 777 -35.90 -13.75 -16.01
C GLY A 777 -36.03 -13.17 -17.44
N ARG A 778 -34.92 -13.16 -18.21
CA ARG A 778 -34.86 -12.52 -19.53
C ARG A 778 -34.05 -13.34 -20.58
N MET A 779 -34.25 -14.66 -20.62
CA MET A 779 -33.95 -15.44 -21.81
C MET A 779 -35.19 -15.56 -22.68
#